data_ed8ad56df22ca939a88044343ca24d9e
#
_entry.id   ed8ad56df22ca939a88044343ca24d9e
#
_cell.length_a   1.000
_cell.length_b   1.000
_cell.length_c   1.000
_cell.angle_alpha   90.00
_cell.angle_beta   90.00
_cell.angle_gamma   90.00
#
_symmetry.space_group_name_H-M   'P 1'
#
loop_
_entity.id
_entity.type
_entity.pdbx_description
1 polymer ?
#
loop_
_entity_poly.entity_id
_entity_poly.type
_entity_poly.pdbx_seq_one_letter_code
_entity_poly.pdbx_strand_id
1 'polypeptide(L)'
;MRIRVCVKLYVVLILTCCFQHINAQILSGKIISGLGEPLIGANIKLIKFQSDNLIKGTTTNNKGEFSISLEMGIYQLEVSYIGYTTYATNVEIKGNVNLPPITLSENTQLMNEVVVTARTITYTTDGYTAEVSKNPLYKNMDMTTVLKMSPGTYAKYDGVEVFGRRVSKIYLNGRELKIEGEQLIRYLETIDAKNVKQMEVITSSGVEEDAVNIGQSIIKITTFNPLTGGMVNSGISTVKGSDKSMHTMYTNVNWRINEKWGMYFNGNGSFGHTSTSNRTETHFYATDTRRISETDGESKQKGFIRTVLGISYDLDAKNLFSFEGMFNKNKFATPSSAIIRNLSGGIYTDIANGSVDATREYERYNLSFIYTHKFNKNAQIDFKADRMETRIDDNSLQRYEYIGSDHTGYDHWNKEKNLIHTARLDFTQKFKNLNGKLTAGAKATWLTNKSNTDYTTYLNGEQNSTTSYTDLYDYKENVYALYAKYALTYKRLSLDFGVRMEHTQVSPESSSNPERNYESDYTDFFPEVGLSYTFNQEKGHNINLGYSRNIIRPYMEYLNPLIRRISEYSYSTGNPLLDADYYHTLILTGVLFNKYTLNMYFQTTDDGVMALSENRDGILFSSYQKGKKDIYLVAALGIPVKIGKRLNVRLKFNYLYNKECFLDNENKHHSLSTGYSASLTLPKNYRIDHDLFYRPPVKTLYGKRTERPTCNISLNKVFPKQGWNLSLTVLDIFNSVNSKRMDTFRDDFYQISKGTGNNLSVILRVGYNFRWGKKSMVRRATSGNGEESGRVASE
;
A
#
# COMPACT_ATOMS: atom_id res chain seq x y z
N MET A 1 75.04 -44.99 -6.63
CA MET A 1 73.88 -45.94 -6.57
C MET A 1 73.52 -46.37 -5.13
N ARG A 2 74.32 -45.99 -4.08
CA ARG A 2 74.01 -46.34 -2.67
C ARG A 2 73.11 -45.33 -1.88
N ILE A 3 72.93 -44.11 -2.31
CA ILE A 3 72.11 -43.09 -1.59
C ILE A 3 70.62 -43.23 -1.89
N ARG A 4 70.22 -43.78 -3.07
CA ARG A 4 68.79 -43.94 -3.41
C ARG A 4 68.07 -45.11 -2.71
N VAL A 5 68.81 -46.07 -2.15
CA VAL A 5 68.28 -47.24 -1.42
C VAL A 5 67.99 -46.89 0.05
N CYS A 6 68.83 -46.08 0.70
CA CYS A 6 68.59 -45.63 2.10
C CYS A 6 67.40 -44.68 2.26
N VAL A 7 67.13 -43.81 1.29
CA VAL A 7 65.98 -42.90 1.37
C VAL A 7 64.66 -43.65 1.19
N LYS A 8 64.61 -44.69 0.32
CA LYS A 8 63.39 -45.53 0.21
C LYS A 8 63.15 -46.41 1.45
N LEU A 9 64.16 -46.85 2.17
CA LEU A 9 63.94 -47.57 3.40
C LEU A 9 63.51 -46.71 4.57
N TYR A 10 63.96 -45.46 4.66
CA TYR A 10 63.52 -44.51 5.66
C TYR A 10 62.02 -44.02 5.45
N VAL A 11 61.64 -43.88 4.18
CA VAL A 11 60.22 -43.51 3.86
C VAL A 11 59.23 -44.66 4.14
N VAL A 12 59.69 -45.92 3.93
CA VAL A 12 58.89 -47.12 4.28
C VAL A 12 58.80 -47.31 5.81
N LEU A 13 59.91 -47.02 6.56
CA LEU A 13 59.89 -47.10 8.03
C LEU A 13 59.04 -45.99 8.69
N ILE A 14 59.00 -44.80 8.11
CA ILE A 14 58.10 -43.68 8.59
C ILE A 14 56.66 -43.99 8.26
N LEU A 15 56.36 -44.62 7.12
CA LEU A 15 54.97 -44.99 6.75
C LEU A 15 54.43 -46.18 7.58
N THR A 16 55.29 -47.05 8.13
CA THR A 16 54.87 -48.16 8.99
C THR A 16 54.73 -47.78 10.47
N CYS A 17 55.27 -46.63 10.92
CA CYS A 17 55.05 -46.14 12.28
C CYS A 17 53.81 -45.27 12.46
N CYS A 18 53.08 -44.87 11.39
CA CYS A 18 51.89 -44.03 11.46
C CYS A 18 50.55 -44.80 11.47
N PHE A 19 50.49 -46.09 11.45
CA PHE A 19 49.38 -46.94 11.72
C PHE A 19 49.27 -47.28 13.22
N GLN A 20 49.02 -46.25 14.06
CA GLN A 20 48.34 -46.50 15.33
C GLN A 20 46.93 -46.96 15.02
N HIS A 21 46.57 -48.19 15.30
CA HIS A 21 45.23 -48.70 15.26
C HIS A 21 44.43 -47.94 16.32
N ILE A 22 43.65 -46.91 15.87
CA ILE A 22 42.63 -46.29 16.72
C ILE A 22 41.53 -47.36 16.83
N ASN A 23 41.58 -48.15 17.90
CA ASN A 23 40.49 -49.07 18.25
C ASN A 23 39.29 -48.25 18.75
N ALA A 24 38.43 -47.81 17.82
CA ALA A 24 37.17 -47.15 18.17
C ALA A 24 36.21 -48.23 18.73
N GLN A 25 35.80 -48.04 19.98
CA GLN A 25 34.84 -48.91 20.67
C GLN A 25 33.40 -48.46 20.31
N ILE A 26 32.45 -49.40 20.27
CA ILE A 26 31.05 -49.13 19.92
C ILE A 26 30.24 -49.03 21.21
N LEU A 27 29.58 -47.86 21.39
CA LEU A 27 28.50 -47.69 22.37
C LEU A 27 27.16 -47.85 21.64
N SER A 28 26.37 -48.81 22.10
CA SER A 28 25.00 -49.01 21.54
C SER A 28 23.96 -49.09 22.68
N GLY A 29 22.70 -48.93 22.32
CA GLY A 29 21.61 -48.98 23.24
C GLY A 29 20.26 -48.75 22.57
N LYS A 30 19.17 -48.83 23.35
CA LYS A 30 17.80 -48.60 22.87
C LYS A 30 17.08 -47.58 23.77
N ILE A 31 16.33 -46.67 23.16
CA ILE A 31 15.56 -45.67 23.87
C ILE A 31 14.07 -45.99 23.71
N ILE A 32 13.35 -46.05 24.84
CA ILE A 32 11.94 -46.38 24.86
C ILE A 32 11.13 -45.36 25.70
N SER A 33 9.83 -45.28 25.45
CA SER A 33 8.90 -44.55 26.31
C SER A 33 8.56 -45.31 27.58
N GLY A 34 7.89 -44.66 28.56
CA GLY A 34 7.35 -45.34 29.76
C GLY A 34 6.34 -46.46 29.45
N LEU A 35 5.77 -46.50 28.25
CA LEU A 35 4.88 -47.57 27.75
C LEU A 35 5.61 -48.67 26.98
N GLY A 36 6.96 -48.61 26.89
CA GLY A 36 7.78 -49.58 26.19
C GLY A 36 7.90 -49.39 24.69
N GLU A 37 7.31 -48.31 24.12
CA GLU A 37 7.38 -47.98 22.69
C GLU A 37 8.75 -47.41 22.31
N PRO A 38 9.34 -47.77 21.14
CA PRO A 38 10.61 -47.25 20.70
C PRO A 38 10.49 -45.74 20.32
N LEU A 39 11.39 -44.93 20.89
CA LEU A 39 11.46 -43.48 20.56
C LEU A 39 12.38 -43.26 19.35
N ILE A 40 11.76 -43.03 18.21
CA ILE A 40 12.42 -42.85 16.90
C ILE A 40 12.93 -41.40 16.76
N GLY A 41 14.22 -41.20 16.45
CA GLY A 41 14.80 -39.86 16.31
C GLY A 41 15.15 -39.18 17.65
N ALA A 42 15.24 -39.93 18.75
CA ALA A 42 15.75 -39.40 20.01
C ALA A 42 17.23 -39.01 19.86
N ASN A 43 17.58 -37.81 20.33
CA ASN A 43 18.93 -37.27 20.25
C ASN A 43 19.83 -37.91 21.35
N ILE A 44 20.95 -38.43 20.94
CA ILE A 44 22.03 -38.93 21.82
C ILE A 44 23.22 -38.00 21.69
N LYS A 45 23.71 -37.48 22.81
CA LYS A 45 24.82 -36.54 22.89
C LYS A 45 25.84 -37.08 23.91
N LEU A 46 27.09 -37.03 23.53
CA LEU A 46 28.19 -37.50 24.35
C LEU A 46 29.22 -36.39 24.58
N ILE A 47 29.47 -36.09 25.83
CA ILE A 47 30.37 -35.05 26.29
C ILE A 47 31.46 -35.73 27.09
N LYS A 48 32.73 -35.37 26.90
CA LYS A 48 33.82 -35.94 27.69
C LYS A 48 33.72 -35.44 29.13
N PHE A 49 33.85 -36.36 30.08
CA PHE A 49 33.78 -36.02 31.50
C PHE A 49 34.77 -34.89 31.84
N GLN A 50 34.33 -33.88 32.54
CA GLN A 50 35.06 -32.64 32.87
C GLN A 50 35.36 -31.71 31.67
N SER A 51 34.64 -31.81 30.57
CA SER A 51 34.76 -30.94 29.41
C SER A 51 33.36 -30.55 28.93
N ASP A 52 33.11 -29.26 28.66
CA ASP A 52 31.82 -28.78 28.14
C ASP A 52 31.70 -28.96 26.61
N ASN A 53 32.71 -29.60 25.99
CA ASN A 53 32.70 -29.77 24.54
C ASN A 53 31.97 -31.03 24.10
N LEU A 54 30.99 -30.86 23.19
CA LEU A 54 30.34 -31.97 22.49
C LEU A 54 31.42 -32.78 21.70
N ILE A 55 31.60 -34.07 22.03
CA ILE A 55 32.52 -34.92 21.33
C ILE A 55 31.85 -35.60 20.13
N LYS A 56 30.65 -36.14 20.32
CA LYS A 56 29.93 -36.89 19.29
C LYS A 56 28.42 -36.95 19.60
N GLY A 57 27.60 -37.02 18.55
CA GLY A 57 26.15 -37.20 18.70
C GLY A 57 25.59 -38.11 17.60
N THR A 58 24.45 -38.74 17.87
CA THR A 58 23.66 -39.55 16.94
C THR A 58 22.19 -39.49 17.28
N THR A 59 21.34 -40.13 16.48
CA THR A 59 19.90 -40.26 16.74
C THR A 59 19.47 -41.71 16.64
N THR A 60 18.37 -42.06 17.31
CA THR A 60 17.81 -43.42 17.26
C THR A 60 17.17 -43.72 15.90
N ASN A 61 17.29 -44.98 15.46
CA ASN A 61 16.68 -45.53 14.26
C ASN A 61 15.17 -45.87 14.46
N ASN A 62 14.53 -46.46 13.44
CA ASN A 62 13.10 -46.85 13.45
C ASN A 62 12.71 -47.89 14.53
N LYS A 63 13.70 -48.52 15.21
CA LYS A 63 13.51 -49.45 16.33
C LYS A 63 13.83 -48.81 17.67
N GLY A 64 14.17 -47.48 17.69
CA GLY A 64 14.63 -46.80 18.89
C GLY A 64 16.10 -47.09 19.25
N GLU A 65 16.88 -47.75 18.38
CA GLU A 65 18.25 -48.16 18.65
C GLU A 65 19.26 -47.11 18.15
N PHE A 66 20.38 -46.97 18.88
CA PHE A 66 21.51 -46.15 18.44
C PHE A 66 22.81 -46.91 18.52
N SER A 67 23.78 -46.49 17.73
CA SER A 67 25.17 -47.02 17.76
C SER A 67 26.12 -45.88 17.42
N ILE A 68 27.16 -45.73 18.19
CA ILE A 68 28.16 -44.68 18.02
C ILE A 68 29.55 -45.18 18.39
N SER A 69 30.56 -44.90 17.54
CA SER A 69 31.94 -45.27 17.77
C SER A 69 32.68 -44.20 18.55
N LEU A 70 33.38 -44.58 19.64
CA LEU A 70 34.08 -43.71 20.58
C LEU A 70 35.45 -44.23 20.91
N GLU A 71 36.33 -43.36 21.38
CA GLU A 71 37.59 -43.75 22.02
C GLU A 71 37.33 -44.21 23.45
N MET A 72 38.28 -44.96 24.04
CA MET A 72 38.21 -45.31 25.45
C MET A 72 38.21 -44.07 26.35
N GLY A 73 37.35 -44.02 27.33
CA GLY A 73 37.22 -42.87 28.23
C GLY A 73 35.90 -42.83 28.99
N ILE A 74 35.77 -41.85 29.85
CA ILE A 74 34.53 -41.59 30.57
C ILE A 74 33.74 -40.46 29.87
N TYR A 75 32.48 -40.72 29.53
CA TYR A 75 31.61 -39.80 28.83
C TYR A 75 30.32 -39.58 29.58
N GLN A 76 29.81 -38.35 29.58
CA GLN A 76 28.46 -38.07 29.97
C GLN A 76 27.55 -38.31 28.76
N LEU A 77 26.69 -39.30 28.86
CA LEU A 77 25.61 -39.58 27.89
C LEU A 77 24.41 -38.77 28.25
N GLU A 78 23.93 -37.93 27.29
CA GLU A 78 22.70 -37.18 27.39
C GLU A 78 21.73 -37.66 26.31
N VAL A 79 20.51 -38.10 26.72
CA VAL A 79 19.47 -38.53 25.79
C VAL A 79 18.27 -37.59 25.93
N SER A 80 17.85 -36.99 24.82
CA SER A 80 16.70 -36.06 24.79
C SER A 80 15.71 -36.39 23.68
N TYR A 81 14.43 -36.24 23.97
CA TYR A 81 13.34 -36.41 23.02
C TYR A 81 12.22 -35.41 23.31
N ILE A 82 11.57 -34.89 22.25
CA ILE A 82 10.52 -33.85 22.39
C ILE A 82 9.34 -34.43 23.22
N GLY A 83 8.99 -33.75 24.29
CA GLY A 83 7.90 -34.17 25.19
C GLY A 83 8.35 -35.07 26.34
N TYR A 84 9.63 -35.37 26.46
CA TYR A 84 10.20 -36.22 27.50
C TYR A 84 11.25 -35.47 28.33
N THR A 85 11.45 -35.93 29.57
CA THR A 85 12.52 -35.42 30.43
C THR A 85 13.85 -35.93 29.95
N THR A 86 14.85 -35.05 29.82
CA THR A 86 16.20 -35.41 29.40
C THR A 86 16.85 -36.34 30.40
N TYR A 87 17.39 -37.48 29.95
CA TYR A 87 18.09 -38.43 30.75
C TYR A 87 19.61 -38.19 30.61
N ALA A 88 20.35 -38.14 31.69
CA ALA A 88 21.78 -37.98 31.69
C ALA A 88 22.44 -39.00 32.65
N THR A 89 23.53 -39.65 32.17
CA THR A 89 24.29 -40.60 32.98
C THR A 89 25.76 -40.62 32.50
N ASN A 90 26.67 -41.06 33.36
CA ASN A 90 28.06 -41.27 32.99
C ASN A 90 28.26 -42.69 32.51
N VAL A 91 28.98 -42.84 31.38
CA VAL A 91 29.32 -44.16 30.79
C VAL A 91 30.81 -44.24 30.60
N GLU A 92 31.42 -45.30 31.15
CA GLU A 92 32.83 -45.61 30.97
C GLU A 92 33.02 -46.57 29.78
N ILE A 93 33.81 -46.19 28.76
CA ILE A 93 34.07 -46.95 27.55
C ILE A 93 35.47 -47.63 27.71
N LYS A 94 35.49 -48.90 28.09
CA LYS A 94 36.68 -49.78 28.17
C LYS A 94 36.74 -50.81 27.04
N GLY A 95 35.65 -50.95 26.27
CA GLY A 95 35.44 -51.88 25.18
C GLY A 95 34.09 -51.60 24.53
N ASN A 96 33.57 -52.48 23.68
CA ASN A 96 32.20 -52.34 23.17
C ASN A 96 31.19 -52.42 24.31
N VAL A 97 30.33 -51.39 24.42
CA VAL A 97 29.33 -51.30 25.50
C VAL A 97 27.95 -51.29 24.88
N ASN A 98 27.09 -52.18 25.31
CA ASN A 98 25.67 -52.20 25.01
C ASN A 98 24.86 -51.83 26.26
N LEU A 99 24.25 -50.67 26.24
CA LEU A 99 23.44 -50.17 27.37
C LEU A 99 22.08 -50.89 27.47
N PRO A 100 21.57 -51.16 28.66
CA PRO A 100 20.20 -51.58 28.81
C PRO A 100 19.25 -50.55 28.24
N PRO A 101 18.00 -50.91 27.88
CA PRO A 101 17.01 -49.95 27.35
C PRO A 101 16.84 -48.76 28.31
N ILE A 102 17.04 -47.56 27.81
CA ILE A 102 16.88 -46.33 28.55
C ILE A 102 15.43 -45.86 28.34
N THR A 103 14.66 -45.82 29.43
CA THR A 103 13.29 -45.33 29.44
C THR A 103 13.23 -43.85 29.75
N LEU A 104 12.67 -43.06 28.84
CA LEU A 104 12.41 -41.65 29.09
C LEU A 104 11.01 -41.46 29.69
N SER A 105 10.91 -40.64 30.71
CA SER A 105 9.63 -40.26 31.35
C SER A 105 9.02 -39.06 30.61
N GLU A 106 7.71 -39.10 30.36
CA GLU A 106 6.99 -37.96 29.79
C GLU A 106 7.10 -36.72 30.68
N ASN A 107 7.40 -35.60 30.09
CA ASN A 107 7.41 -34.33 30.81
C ASN A 107 6.01 -33.74 30.87
N THR A 108 5.26 -34.02 31.94
CA THR A 108 3.91 -33.50 32.19
C THR A 108 3.88 -32.06 32.68
N GLN A 109 5.03 -31.43 32.94
CA GLN A 109 5.05 -29.98 33.09
C GLN A 109 4.68 -29.38 31.75
N LEU A 110 3.56 -28.64 31.72
CA LEU A 110 3.21 -27.74 30.62
C LEU A 110 4.48 -26.99 30.21
N MET A 111 5.07 -27.40 29.09
CA MET A 111 6.11 -26.61 28.46
C MET A 111 5.50 -25.22 28.27
N ASN A 112 5.95 -24.25 29.04
CA ASN A 112 5.91 -22.89 28.56
C ASN A 112 6.55 -22.99 27.18
N GLU A 113 5.69 -22.87 26.17
CA GLU A 113 6.05 -22.88 24.77
C GLU A 113 7.23 -21.92 24.64
N VAL A 114 8.46 -22.44 24.59
CA VAL A 114 9.59 -21.68 24.09
C VAL A 114 9.25 -21.49 22.63
N VAL A 115 8.39 -20.51 22.37
CA VAL A 115 8.18 -19.94 21.06
C VAL A 115 9.55 -19.37 20.70
N VAL A 116 10.37 -20.17 20.02
CA VAL A 116 11.43 -19.64 19.20
C VAL A 116 10.69 -18.83 18.15
N THR A 117 10.36 -17.61 18.48
CA THR A 117 9.85 -16.60 17.57
C THR A 117 11.01 -16.33 16.61
N ALA A 118 11.04 -17.12 15.53
CA ALA A 118 11.84 -16.77 14.39
C ALA A 118 11.57 -15.28 14.17
N ARG A 119 12.62 -14.47 14.08
CA ARG A 119 12.53 -13.01 13.90
C ARG A 119 11.72 -12.75 12.64
N THR A 120 10.44 -12.48 12.81
CA THR A 120 9.52 -12.28 11.68
C THR A 120 9.39 -10.81 11.31
N ILE A 121 9.92 -9.89 12.15
CA ILE A 121 9.92 -8.44 11.92
C ILE A 121 11.32 -7.89 12.18
N THR A 122 11.85 -7.14 11.20
CA THR A 122 13.12 -6.41 11.27
C THR A 122 12.85 -4.94 11.01
N TYR A 123 13.33 -4.05 11.90
CA TYR A 123 13.14 -2.60 11.79
C TYR A 123 14.27 -1.97 10.97
N THR A 124 13.90 -0.92 10.20
CA THR A 124 14.78 -0.08 9.38
C THR A 124 14.55 1.39 9.75
N THR A 125 15.36 2.31 9.24
CA THR A 125 15.19 3.75 9.45
C THR A 125 13.86 4.28 8.93
N ASP A 126 13.38 3.69 7.84
CA ASP A 126 12.18 4.09 7.11
C ASP A 126 10.93 3.25 7.45
N GLY A 127 11.06 2.21 8.31
CA GLY A 127 9.92 1.38 8.68
C GLY A 127 10.29 -0.01 9.20
N TYR A 128 9.69 -1.06 8.64
CA TYR A 128 10.00 -2.45 9.01
C TYR A 128 9.73 -3.44 7.87
N THR A 129 10.43 -4.58 7.93
CA THR A 129 10.19 -5.75 7.08
C THR A 129 9.60 -6.89 7.90
N ALA A 130 8.47 -7.46 7.48
CA ALA A 130 7.84 -8.65 8.07
C ALA A 130 8.02 -9.87 7.15
N GLU A 131 8.54 -10.98 7.68
CA GLU A 131 8.60 -12.28 7.00
C GLU A 131 7.23 -12.97 7.10
N VAL A 132 6.35 -12.73 6.14
CA VAL A 132 4.92 -13.06 6.22
C VAL A 132 4.67 -14.56 6.32
N SER A 133 5.28 -15.37 5.45
CA SER A 133 5.06 -16.83 5.42
C SER A 133 5.62 -17.58 6.63
N LYS A 134 6.61 -17.02 7.30
CA LYS A 134 7.21 -17.59 8.50
C LYS A 134 6.48 -17.21 9.77
N ASN A 135 5.59 -16.21 9.72
CA ASN A 135 4.86 -15.75 10.90
C ASN A 135 3.62 -16.62 11.13
N PRO A 136 3.55 -17.37 12.24
CA PRO A 136 2.39 -18.24 12.55
C PRO A 136 1.06 -17.47 12.67
N LEU A 137 1.12 -16.17 13.02
CA LEU A 137 -0.08 -15.32 13.13
C LEU A 137 -0.77 -15.13 11.77
N TYR A 138 -0.02 -15.19 10.66
CA TYR A 138 -0.55 -14.93 9.32
C TYR A 138 -0.96 -16.18 8.56
N LYS A 139 -0.89 -17.35 9.20
CA LYS A 139 -1.26 -18.64 8.59
C LYS A 139 -2.71 -18.61 8.10
N ASN A 140 -2.93 -19.02 6.85
CA ASN A 140 -4.25 -19.08 6.20
C ASN A 140 -4.98 -17.71 6.09
N MET A 141 -4.23 -16.59 6.13
CA MET A 141 -4.76 -15.25 5.90
C MET A 141 -4.51 -14.80 4.46
N ASP A 142 -5.33 -13.89 3.97
CA ASP A 142 -5.04 -13.05 2.80
C ASP A 142 -4.25 -11.81 3.19
N MET A 143 -3.71 -11.07 2.21
CA MET A 143 -2.87 -9.89 2.50
C MET A 143 -3.62 -8.74 3.15
N THR A 144 -4.92 -8.57 2.95
CA THR A 144 -5.69 -7.53 3.65
C THR A 144 -5.79 -7.85 5.14
N THR A 145 -6.00 -9.11 5.49
CA THR A 145 -6.02 -9.57 6.88
C THR A 145 -4.62 -9.49 7.51
N VAL A 146 -3.56 -9.83 6.76
CA VAL A 146 -2.17 -9.63 7.21
C VAL A 146 -1.93 -8.15 7.53
N LEU A 147 -2.34 -7.23 6.66
CA LEU A 147 -2.23 -5.80 6.89
C LEU A 147 -3.02 -5.34 8.12
N LYS A 148 -4.23 -5.85 8.33
CA LYS A 148 -5.01 -5.56 9.54
C LYS A 148 -4.32 -6.01 10.82
N MET A 149 -3.54 -7.10 10.77
CA MET A 149 -2.85 -7.70 11.92
C MET A 149 -1.40 -7.22 12.08
N SER A 150 -0.80 -6.59 11.08
CA SER A 150 0.58 -6.11 11.12
C SER A 150 0.72 -4.78 11.89
N PRO A 151 1.88 -4.51 12.53
CA PRO A 151 2.08 -3.29 13.29
C PRO A 151 1.82 -2.03 12.46
N GLY A 152 0.95 -1.14 12.94
CA GLY A 152 0.68 0.16 12.33
C GLY A 152 -0.04 0.14 10.99
N THR A 153 -0.38 -1.01 10.42
CA THR A 153 -1.07 -1.07 9.11
C THR A 153 -2.56 -1.37 9.27
N TYR A 154 -3.35 -0.90 8.32
CA TYR A 154 -4.79 -1.14 8.29
C TYR A 154 -5.34 -1.15 6.87
N ALA A 155 -6.03 -2.22 6.49
CA ALA A 155 -6.78 -2.31 5.25
C ALA A 155 -8.27 -2.04 5.50
N LYS A 156 -8.79 -0.97 4.89
CA LYS A 156 -10.22 -0.62 4.85
C LYS A 156 -10.82 -1.10 3.52
N TYR A 157 -12.15 -0.95 3.37
CA TYR A 157 -12.81 -1.27 2.10
C TYR A 157 -12.37 -0.35 0.94
N ASP A 158 -11.90 0.85 1.25
CA ASP A 158 -11.52 1.91 0.32
C ASP A 158 -10.00 2.17 0.23
N GLY A 159 -9.17 1.34 0.87
CA GLY A 159 -7.72 1.50 0.78
C GLY A 159 -6.94 0.95 1.96
N VAL A 160 -5.66 1.26 1.98
CA VAL A 160 -4.73 0.85 3.03
C VAL A 160 -4.16 2.08 3.73
N GLU A 161 -4.05 2.00 5.05
CA GLU A 161 -3.41 3.01 5.89
C GLU A 161 -2.18 2.43 6.59
N VAL A 162 -1.18 3.26 6.78
CA VAL A 162 -0.01 2.99 7.61
C VAL A 162 0.05 4.07 8.68
N PHE A 163 -0.10 3.67 9.93
CA PHE A 163 -0.12 4.55 11.10
C PHE A 163 -1.11 5.73 10.96
N GLY A 164 -2.33 5.44 10.48
CA GLY A 164 -3.40 6.42 10.32
C GLY A 164 -3.31 7.29 9.06
N ARG A 165 -2.25 7.16 8.25
CA ARG A 165 -2.08 7.84 6.97
C ARG A 165 -2.39 6.91 5.80
N ARG A 166 -3.03 7.42 4.76
CA ARG A 166 -3.27 6.65 3.52
C ARG A 166 -1.92 6.31 2.88
N VAL A 167 -1.78 5.07 2.43
CA VAL A 167 -0.60 4.61 1.69
C VAL A 167 -0.58 5.25 0.32
N SER A 168 0.52 5.87 -0.05
CA SER A 168 0.67 6.53 -1.35
C SER A 168 0.87 5.51 -2.48
N LYS A 169 1.65 4.45 -2.21
CA LYS A 169 1.98 3.42 -3.21
C LYS A 169 2.05 2.04 -2.59
N ILE A 170 1.56 1.03 -3.31
CA ILE A 170 1.76 -0.38 -2.97
C ILE A 170 2.49 -1.07 -4.11
N TYR A 171 3.58 -1.74 -3.78
CA TYR A 171 4.38 -2.51 -4.73
C TYR A 171 4.18 -4.01 -4.51
N LEU A 172 3.97 -4.75 -5.58
CA LEU A 172 4.01 -6.21 -5.57
C LEU A 172 5.16 -6.69 -6.44
N ASN A 173 6.14 -7.36 -5.81
CA ASN A 173 7.34 -7.85 -6.49
C ASN A 173 8.12 -6.74 -7.22
N GLY A 174 8.21 -5.57 -6.59
CA GLY A 174 8.87 -4.39 -7.14
C GLY A 174 8.02 -3.58 -8.13
N ARG A 175 6.80 -4.00 -8.45
CA ARG A 175 5.87 -3.28 -9.32
C ARG A 175 4.84 -2.50 -8.50
N GLU A 176 4.66 -1.25 -8.82
CA GLU A 176 3.58 -0.44 -8.28
C GLU A 176 2.21 -0.97 -8.76
N LEU A 177 1.30 -1.18 -7.82
CA LEU A 177 -0.09 -1.48 -8.10
C LEU A 177 -0.82 -0.15 -8.34
N LYS A 178 -0.93 0.26 -9.60
CA LYS A 178 -1.66 1.49 -9.98
C LYS A 178 -3.18 1.26 -9.93
N ILE A 179 -3.66 0.71 -8.82
CA ILE A 179 -5.06 0.49 -8.50
C ILE A 179 -5.31 1.01 -7.09
N GLU A 180 -6.44 1.64 -6.87
CA GLU A 180 -6.78 2.29 -5.61
C GLU A 180 -8.13 1.81 -5.06
N GLY A 181 -8.47 2.32 -3.88
CA GLY A 181 -9.77 2.13 -3.27
C GLY A 181 -10.16 0.67 -3.12
N GLU A 182 -11.40 0.39 -3.41
CA GLU A 182 -11.99 -0.95 -3.30
C GLU A 182 -11.30 -1.98 -4.22
N GLN A 183 -10.85 -1.56 -5.41
CA GLN A 183 -10.15 -2.45 -6.36
C GLN A 183 -8.82 -2.95 -5.81
N LEU A 184 -8.06 -2.08 -5.14
CA LEU A 184 -6.82 -2.44 -4.46
C LEU A 184 -7.07 -3.48 -3.36
N ILE A 185 -8.06 -3.26 -2.53
CA ILE A 185 -8.41 -4.17 -1.43
C ILE A 185 -8.81 -5.54 -1.98
N ARG A 186 -9.65 -5.57 -3.00
CA ARG A 186 -10.05 -6.81 -3.67
C ARG A 186 -8.85 -7.56 -4.25
N TYR A 187 -7.91 -6.83 -4.85
CA TYR A 187 -6.69 -7.44 -5.36
C TYR A 187 -5.83 -8.05 -4.24
N LEU A 188 -5.63 -7.33 -3.14
CA LEU A 188 -4.84 -7.80 -1.99
C LEU A 188 -5.48 -9.02 -1.30
N GLU A 189 -6.81 -9.13 -1.26
CA GLU A 189 -7.55 -10.30 -0.76
C GLU A 189 -7.27 -11.58 -1.56
N THR A 190 -6.84 -11.43 -2.82
CA THR A 190 -6.47 -12.58 -3.65
C THR A 190 -5.10 -13.17 -3.33
N ILE A 191 -4.28 -12.46 -2.55
CA ILE A 191 -2.91 -12.84 -2.24
C ILE A 191 -2.88 -13.58 -0.91
N ASP A 192 -2.70 -14.89 -0.93
CA ASP A 192 -2.51 -15.71 0.27
C ASP A 192 -1.17 -15.38 0.97
N ALA A 193 -1.18 -15.22 2.29
CA ALA A 193 0.00 -14.97 3.11
C ALA A 193 1.10 -16.05 2.94
N LYS A 194 0.71 -17.33 2.77
CA LYS A 194 1.66 -18.45 2.52
C LYS A 194 2.53 -18.26 1.28
N ASN A 195 2.12 -17.36 0.40
CA ASN A 195 2.79 -17.07 -0.87
C ASN A 195 3.70 -15.86 -0.80
N VAL A 196 3.55 -15.09 0.25
CA VAL A 196 4.30 -13.86 0.48
C VAL A 196 5.53 -14.18 1.30
N LYS A 197 6.70 -13.92 0.73
CA LYS A 197 7.98 -14.07 1.41
C LYS A 197 8.13 -13.01 2.49
N GLN A 198 7.99 -11.74 2.08
CA GLN A 198 8.13 -10.60 2.97
C GLN A 198 7.20 -9.45 2.57
N MET A 199 6.87 -8.63 3.54
CA MET A 199 6.19 -7.36 3.38
C MET A 199 7.04 -6.28 4.06
N GLU A 200 7.41 -5.25 3.29
CA GLU A 200 8.08 -4.06 3.80
C GLU A 200 7.03 -2.96 3.99
N VAL A 201 6.94 -2.42 5.18
CA VAL A 201 6.08 -1.29 5.51
C VAL A 201 6.99 -0.10 5.75
N ILE A 202 6.97 0.84 4.81
CA ILE A 202 7.77 2.06 4.81
C ILE A 202 6.87 3.17 5.34
N THR A 203 7.24 3.75 6.46
CA THR A 203 6.50 4.85 7.11
C THR A 203 6.89 6.21 6.56
N SER A 204 8.12 6.31 6.06
CA SER A 204 8.68 7.50 5.44
C SER A 204 9.53 7.08 4.25
N SER A 205 9.03 7.28 3.05
CA SER A 205 9.79 7.01 1.81
C SER A 205 10.92 8.03 1.62
N GLY A 206 11.99 7.60 0.98
CA GLY A 206 13.20 8.39 0.83
C GLY A 206 13.27 9.20 -0.46
N VAL A 207 14.40 9.92 -0.60
CA VAL A 207 14.70 10.80 -1.76
C VAL A 207 14.80 10.05 -3.09
N GLU A 208 14.88 8.73 -3.06
CA GLU A 208 14.78 7.89 -4.26
C GLU A 208 13.37 7.85 -4.85
N GLU A 209 12.34 8.24 -4.11
CA GLU A 209 11.00 8.50 -4.65
C GLU A 209 10.92 9.92 -5.22
N ASP A 210 9.85 10.23 -5.96
CA ASP A 210 9.60 11.60 -6.44
C ASP A 210 9.37 12.55 -5.26
N ALA A 211 9.70 13.82 -5.40
CA ALA A 211 9.68 14.77 -4.28
C ALA A 211 8.31 14.89 -3.59
N VAL A 212 7.20 14.69 -4.32
CA VAL A 212 5.84 14.63 -3.75
C VAL A 212 5.64 13.41 -2.83
N ASN A 213 6.39 12.34 -3.05
CA ASN A 213 6.26 11.08 -2.31
C ASN A 213 7.26 10.94 -1.16
N ILE A 214 8.25 11.84 -1.02
CA ILE A 214 9.19 11.83 0.10
C ILE A 214 8.40 12.00 1.41
N GLY A 215 8.71 11.18 2.42
CA GLY A 215 7.98 11.17 3.68
C GLY A 215 6.61 10.47 3.63
N GLN A 216 6.18 9.98 2.48
CA GLN A 216 4.92 9.25 2.33
C GLN A 216 5.06 7.78 2.76
N SER A 217 3.93 7.13 3.04
CA SER A 217 3.92 5.71 3.41
C SER A 217 3.81 4.82 2.19
N ILE A 218 4.65 3.79 2.13
CA ILE A 218 4.70 2.82 1.02
C ILE A 218 4.66 1.39 1.57
N ILE A 219 4.03 0.46 0.86
CA ILE A 219 4.07 -0.96 1.17
C ILE A 219 4.68 -1.73 0.00
N LYS A 220 5.70 -2.56 0.27
CA LYS A 220 6.29 -3.45 -0.74
C LYS A 220 6.04 -4.90 -0.35
N ILE A 221 5.33 -5.64 -1.19
CA ILE A 221 5.00 -7.05 -1.00
C ILE A 221 5.87 -7.88 -1.93
N THR A 222 6.62 -8.83 -1.39
CA THR A 222 7.47 -9.74 -2.15
C THR A 222 6.99 -11.18 -1.95
N THR A 223 6.64 -11.86 -3.04
CA THR A 223 6.23 -13.26 -3.01
C THR A 223 7.44 -14.20 -3.22
N PHE A 224 7.27 -15.52 -3.04
CA PHE A 224 8.38 -16.47 -3.26
C PHE A 224 8.77 -16.59 -4.75
N ASN A 225 10.03 -16.89 -4.98
CA ASN A 225 10.56 -17.17 -6.32
C ASN A 225 10.44 -18.67 -6.64
N PRO A 226 10.03 -19.04 -7.83
CA PRO A 226 10.20 -20.37 -8.36
C PRO A 226 11.30 -20.47 -9.42
N LEU A 227 11.76 -21.67 -9.60
CA LEU A 227 12.66 -22.01 -10.71
C LEU A 227 11.88 -22.08 -12.04
N THR A 228 10.73 -22.76 -12.06
CA THR A 228 9.82 -22.88 -13.22
C THR A 228 8.40 -23.18 -12.73
N GLY A 229 7.39 -22.66 -13.40
CA GLY A 229 5.99 -22.87 -13.06
C GLY A 229 5.17 -21.58 -13.01
N GLY A 230 3.94 -21.66 -12.54
CA GLY A 230 3.07 -20.51 -12.55
C GLY A 230 1.97 -20.50 -11.49
N MET A 231 1.25 -19.41 -11.51
CA MET A 231 0.07 -19.19 -10.67
C MET A 231 -0.99 -18.45 -11.48
N VAL A 232 -2.21 -18.94 -11.39
CA VAL A 232 -3.41 -18.22 -11.83
C VAL A 232 -4.24 -17.89 -10.59
N ASN A 233 -4.70 -16.67 -10.52
CA ASN A 233 -5.66 -16.22 -9.53
C ASN A 233 -6.79 -15.50 -10.26
N SER A 234 -8.00 -16.03 -10.20
CA SER A 234 -9.16 -15.45 -10.88
C SER A 234 -10.35 -15.39 -9.93
N GLY A 235 -11.25 -14.47 -10.16
CA GLY A 235 -12.48 -14.43 -9.37
C GLY A 235 -13.48 -13.41 -9.85
N ILE A 236 -14.64 -13.47 -9.22
CA ILE A 236 -15.78 -12.60 -9.43
C ILE A 236 -16.19 -12.00 -8.08
N SER A 237 -16.54 -10.73 -8.09
CA SER A 237 -17.12 -10.01 -6.95
C SER A 237 -18.37 -9.28 -7.39
N THR A 238 -19.46 -9.46 -6.65
CA THR A 238 -20.71 -8.73 -6.84
C THR A 238 -21.00 -7.95 -5.56
N VAL A 239 -21.21 -6.65 -5.71
CA VAL A 239 -21.71 -5.75 -4.66
C VAL A 239 -23.16 -5.46 -4.95
N LYS A 240 -24.04 -5.63 -3.96
CA LYS A 240 -25.47 -5.29 -4.07
C LYS A 240 -25.89 -4.52 -2.84
N GLY A 241 -26.43 -3.33 -3.06
CA GLY A 241 -27.11 -2.47 -2.08
C GLY A 241 -28.45 -2.00 -2.67
N SER A 242 -29.19 -1.16 -1.96
CA SER A 242 -30.42 -0.54 -2.51
C SER A 242 -30.08 0.35 -3.71
N ASP A 243 -29.00 1.14 -3.58
CA ASP A 243 -28.63 2.19 -4.53
C ASP A 243 -27.34 1.83 -5.29
N LYS A 244 -26.86 0.59 -5.14
CA LYS A 244 -25.59 0.16 -5.75
C LYS A 244 -25.67 -1.27 -6.26
N SER A 245 -25.23 -1.47 -7.49
CA SER A 245 -25.01 -2.79 -8.09
C SER A 245 -23.72 -2.74 -8.91
N MET A 246 -22.67 -3.46 -8.46
CA MET A 246 -21.38 -3.48 -9.13
C MET A 246 -20.88 -4.90 -9.29
N HIS A 247 -20.41 -5.24 -10.46
CA HIS A 247 -19.86 -6.54 -10.80
C HIS A 247 -18.41 -6.35 -11.25
N THR A 248 -17.51 -7.15 -10.72
CA THR A 248 -16.08 -7.10 -11.05
C THR A 248 -15.57 -8.51 -11.31
N MET A 249 -14.81 -8.67 -12.38
CA MET A 249 -14.06 -9.89 -12.71
C MET A 249 -12.59 -9.56 -12.73
N TYR A 250 -11.76 -10.50 -12.28
CA TYR A 250 -10.31 -10.33 -12.35
C TYR A 250 -9.62 -11.65 -12.66
N THR A 251 -8.47 -11.54 -13.33
CA THR A 251 -7.58 -12.67 -13.58
C THR A 251 -6.14 -12.19 -13.52
N ASN A 252 -5.34 -12.87 -12.71
CA ASN A 252 -3.91 -12.61 -12.58
C ASN A 252 -3.16 -13.91 -12.91
N VAL A 253 -2.25 -13.84 -13.86
CA VAL A 253 -1.38 -14.93 -14.26
C VAL A 253 0.06 -14.51 -14.02
N ASN A 254 0.85 -15.35 -13.37
CA ASN A 254 2.29 -15.20 -13.28
C ASN A 254 2.90 -16.52 -13.71
N TRP A 255 3.74 -16.47 -14.73
CA TRP A 255 4.31 -17.67 -15.31
C TRP A 255 5.82 -17.50 -15.54
N ARG A 256 6.61 -18.32 -14.91
CA ARG A 256 8.04 -18.48 -15.22
C ARG A 256 8.16 -19.65 -16.19
N ILE A 257 8.33 -19.36 -17.47
CA ILE A 257 8.34 -20.35 -18.56
C ILE A 257 9.55 -21.25 -18.41
N ASN A 258 10.72 -20.63 -18.20
CA ASN A 258 12.00 -21.29 -17.97
C ASN A 258 12.93 -20.38 -17.12
N GLU A 259 14.20 -20.73 -16.98
CA GLU A 259 15.16 -19.96 -16.18
C GLU A 259 15.39 -18.53 -16.67
N LYS A 260 15.16 -18.26 -17.97
CA LYS A 260 15.39 -16.94 -18.59
C LYS A 260 14.10 -16.14 -18.77
N TRP A 261 12.98 -16.79 -19.13
CA TRP A 261 11.75 -16.12 -19.52
C TRP A 261 10.69 -16.16 -18.43
N GLY A 262 10.12 -15.02 -18.15
CA GLY A 262 8.96 -14.90 -17.33
C GLY A 262 7.93 -13.97 -17.95
N MET A 263 6.64 -14.25 -17.72
CA MET A 263 5.54 -13.41 -18.16
C MET A 263 4.51 -13.26 -17.04
N TYR A 264 3.77 -12.17 -17.11
CA TYR A 264 2.62 -11.95 -16.25
C TYR A 264 1.51 -11.23 -17.01
N PHE A 265 0.30 -11.56 -16.64
CA PHE A 265 -0.91 -10.92 -17.13
C PHE A 265 -1.78 -10.55 -15.93
N ASN A 266 -2.34 -9.34 -15.93
CA ASN A 266 -3.38 -8.95 -15.00
C ASN A 266 -4.51 -8.33 -15.81
N GLY A 267 -5.67 -8.94 -15.78
CA GLY A 267 -6.89 -8.44 -16.37
C GLY A 267 -7.92 -8.17 -15.28
N ASN A 268 -8.61 -7.06 -15.40
CA ASN A 268 -9.72 -6.73 -14.51
C ASN A 268 -10.78 -5.98 -15.32
N GLY A 269 -12.04 -6.27 -15.05
CA GLY A 269 -13.18 -5.60 -15.67
C GLY A 269 -14.29 -5.40 -14.66
N SER A 270 -15.00 -4.27 -14.76
CA SER A 270 -16.18 -4.03 -13.93
C SER A 270 -17.26 -3.26 -14.70
N PHE A 271 -18.49 -3.45 -14.27
CA PHE A 271 -19.66 -2.72 -14.75
C PHE A 271 -20.70 -2.63 -13.63
N GLY A 272 -21.59 -1.66 -13.73
CA GLY A 272 -22.66 -1.48 -12.73
C GLY A 272 -23.09 -0.03 -12.57
N HIS A 273 -23.78 0.25 -11.48
CA HIS A 273 -24.29 1.58 -11.20
C HIS A 273 -24.28 1.87 -9.69
N THR A 274 -24.29 3.16 -9.39
CA THR A 274 -24.50 3.68 -8.03
C THR A 274 -25.38 4.90 -8.13
N SER A 275 -26.51 4.91 -7.40
CA SER A 275 -27.40 6.08 -7.30
C SER A 275 -26.97 6.96 -6.13
N THR A 276 -27.14 8.25 -6.30
CA THR A 276 -26.82 9.27 -5.28
C THR A 276 -27.94 10.30 -5.25
N SER A 277 -28.30 10.75 -4.07
CA SER A 277 -29.22 11.87 -3.89
C SER A 277 -28.56 12.88 -2.95
N ASN A 278 -28.64 14.15 -3.31
CA ASN A 278 -28.07 15.26 -2.52
C ASN A 278 -29.11 16.37 -2.38
N ARG A 279 -29.17 16.93 -1.16
CA ARG A 279 -29.91 18.14 -0.89
C ARG A 279 -28.96 19.20 -0.37
N THR A 280 -28.88 20.34 -1.07
CA THR A 280 -28.09 21.50 -0.67
C THR A 280 -29.03 22.67 -0.42
N GLU A 281 -28.85 23.35 0.69
CA GLU A 281 -29.58 24.50 1.10
C GLU A 281 -28.60 25.63 1.38
N THR A 282 -28.72 26.74 0.64
CA THR A 282 -27.84 27.90 0.74
C THR A 282 -28.68 29.12 1.15
N HIS A 283 -28.25 29.82 2.19
CA HIS A 283 -28.85 31.08 2.63
C HIS A 283 -27.87 32.22 2.37
N PHE A 284 -28.27 33.19 1.56
CA PHE A 284 -27.48 34.36 1.21
C PHE A 284 -27.91 35.52 2.12
N TYR A 285 -26.95 36.05 2.90
CA TYR A 285 -27.27 37.04 3.93
C TYR A 285 -27.64 38.42 3.39
N ALA A 286 -26.98 38.89 2.34
CA ALA A 286 -27.17 40.21 1.78
C ALA A 286 -28.59 40.43 1.19
N THR A 287 -29.17 39.39 0.63
CA THR A 287 -30.49 39.42 -0.04
C THR A 287 -31.60 38.74 0.75
N ASP A 288 -31.25 38.14 1.89
CA ASP A 288 -32.12 37.24 2.66
C ASP A 288 -32.84 36.19 1.78
N THR A 289 -32.11 35.70 0.78
CA THR A 289 -32.64 34.68 -0.13
C THR A 289 -32.11 33.30 0.28
N ARG A 290 -32.97 32.29 0.09
CA ARG A 290 -32.67 30.91 0.38
C ARG A 290 -32.82 30.08 -0.90
N ARG A 291 -31.77 29.31 -1.24
CA ARG A 291 -31.81 28.37 -2.35
C ARG A 291 -31.81 26.95 -1.84
N ILE A 292 -32.74 26.14 -2.33
CA ILE A 292 -32.78 24.69 -2.08
C ILE A 292 -32.55 23.97 -3.40
N SER A 293 -31.49 23.16 -3.49
CA SER A 293 -31.21 22.30 -4.64
C SER A 293 -31.30 20.85 -4.21
N GLU A 294 -32.16 20.08 -4.84
CA GLU A 294 -32.34 18.65 -4.68
C GLU A 294 -31.90 17.99 -5.97
N THR A 295 -30.89 17.09 -5.89
CA THR A 295 -30.32 16.44 -7.06
C THR A 295 -30.32 14.94 -6.86
N ASP A 296 -30.92 14.23 -7.80
CA ASP A 296 -30.92 12.78 -7.89
C ASP A 296 -30.10 12.36 -9.11
N GLY A 297 -29.06 11.55 -8.89
CA GLY A 297 -28.16 11.14 -9.94
C GLY A 297 -27.86 9.65 -9.90
N GLU A 298 -27.51 9.11 -11.04
CA GLU A 298 -27.04 7.74 -11.17
C GLU A 298 -25.68 7.73 -11.89
N SER A 299 -24.65 7.18 -11.26
CA SER A 299 -23.38 6.92 -11.91
C SER A 299 -23.40 5.51 -12.48
N LYS A 300 -23.45 5.38 -13.81
CA LYS A 300 -23.45 4.12 -14.56
C LYS A 300 -22.05 3.85 -15.10
N GLN A 301 -21.35 2.87 -14.52
CA GLN A 301 -20.14 2.35 -15.13
C GLN A 301 -20.52 1.40 -16.25
N LYS A 302 -20.55 1.90 -17.50
CA LYS A 302 -20.91 1.12 -18.69
C LYS A 302 -19.88 0.05 -19.03
N GLY A 303 -18.63 0.24 -18.64
CA GLY A 303 -17.56 -0.72 -18.78
C GLY A 303 -16.24 -0.16 -18.28
N PHE A 304 -15.54 -0.92 -17.45
CA PHE A 304 -14.16 -0.72 -17.07
C PHE A 304 -13.36 -1.93 -17.48
N ILE A 305 -12.28 -1.75 -18.21
CA ILE A 305 -11.33 -2.80 -18.56
C ILE A 305 -9.94 -2.27 -18.29
N ARG A 306 -9.18 -3.03 -17.52
CA ARG A 306 -7.76 -2.78 -17.34
C ARG A 306 -6.98 -4.06 -17.60
N THR A 307 -5.98 -3.98 -18.46
CA THR A 307 -5.12 -5.09 -18.82
C THR A 307 -3.67 -4.66 -18.66
N VAL A 308 -2.87 -5.51 -18.04
CA VAL A 308 -1.42 -5.36 -17.94
C VAL A 308 -0.78 -6.65 -18.43
N LEU A 309 0.11 -6.53 -19.38
CA LEU A 309 0.95 -7.63 -19.87
C LEU A 309 2.41 -7.25 -19.65
N GLY A 310 3.18 -8.15 -19.05
CA GLY A 310 4.61 -7.93 -18.88
C GLY A 310 5.42 -9.18 -19.19
N ILE A 311 6.61 -8.95 -19.71
CA ILE A 311 7.59 -9.97 -20.06
C ILE A 311 8.91 -9.60 -19.39
N SER A 312 9.58 -10.56 -18.76
CA SER A 312 10.93 -10.42 -18.24
C SER A 312 11.85 -11.42 -18.91
N TYR A 313 13.07 -10.97 -19.19
CA TYR A 313 14.13 -11.77 -19.77
C TYR A 313 15.42 -11.63 -18.97
N ASP A 314 15.84 -12.72 -18.35
CA ASP A 314 17.10 -12.83 -17.65
C ASP A 314 18.15 -13.35 -18.64
N LEU A 315 18.90 -12.45 -19.30
CA LEU A 315 19.95 -12.81 -20.26
C LEU A 315 21.00 -13.68 -19.58
N ASP A 316 21.43 -13.22 -18.40
CA ASP A 316 22.36 -13.91 -17.50
C ASP A 316 22.14 -13.48 -16.03
N ALA A 317 23.00 -13.89 -15.12
CA ALA A 317 22.89 -13.52 -13.69
C ALA A 317 23.06 -12.03 -13.41
N LYS A 318 23.66 -11.26 -14.33
CA LYS A 318 23.95 -9.84 -14.20
C LYS A 318 22.96 -8.94 -14.97
N ASN A 319 22.46 -9.40 -16.10
CA ASN A 319 21.69 -8.59 -17.06
C ASN A 319 20.23 -9.06 -17.12
N LEU A 320 19.32 -8.19 -16.72
CA LEU A 320 17.88 -8.46 -16.64
C LEU A 320 17.12 -7.37 -17.40
N PHE A 321 16.20 -7.79 -18.24
CA PHE A 321 15.32 -6.91 -19.01
C PHE A 321 13.87 -7.15 -18.60
N SER A 322 13.06 -6.10 -18.61
CA SER A 322 11.63 -6.21 -18.36
C SER A 322 10.85 -5.21 -19.21
N PHE A 323 9.79 -5.65 -19.83
CA PHE A 323 8.85 -4.85 -20.59
C PHE A 323 7.46 -5.01 -20.01
N GLU A 324 6.72 -3.92 -19.90
CA GLU A 324 5.32 -3.93 -19.48
C GLU A 324 4.49 -3.02 -20.37
N GLY A 325 3.34 -3.53 -20.83
CA GLY A 325 2.29 -2.73 -21.45
C GLY A 325 1.05 -2.73 -20.55
N MET A 326 0.44 -1.57 -20.34
CA MET A 326 -0.83 -1.41 -19.65
C MET A 326 -1.81 -0.71 -20.58
N PHE A 327 -3.03 -1.21 -20.64
CA PHE A 327 -4.19 -0.58 -21.23
C PHE A 327 -5.28 -0.45 -20.16
N ASN A 328 -5.91 0.72 -20.08
CA ASN A 328 -7.07 0.97 -19.24
C ASN A 328 -8.10 1.77 -20.04
N LYS A 329 -9.34 1.30 -20.04
CA LYS A 329 -10.49 2.01 -20.61
C LYS A 329 -11.63 2.00 -19.61
N ASN A 330 -12.22 3.18 -19.41
CA ASN A 330 -13.34 3.35 -18.50
C ASN A 330 -14.38 4.28 -19.15
N LYS A 331 -15.65 3.90 -19.05
CA LYS A 331 -16.75 4.69 -19.57
C LYS A 331 -17.85 4.82 -18.52
N PHE A 332 -18.09 6.06 -18.13
CA PHE A 332 -19.17 6.43 -17.21
C PHE A 332 -20.26 7.19 -17.93
N ALA A 333 -21.49 7.03 -17.47
CA ALA A 333 -22.58 7.96 -17.72
C ALA A 333 -23.17 8.39 -16.38
N THR A 334 -23.40 9.67 -16.21
CA THR A 334 -23.91 10.25 -14.96
C THR A 334 -25.14 11.10 -15.22
N PRO A 335 -26.27 10.48 -15.67
CA PRO A 335 -27.53 11.20 -15.75
C PRO A 335 -27.98 11.63 -14.35
N SER A 336 -28.50 12.85 -14.25
CA SER A 336 -29.08 13.37 -13.02
C SER A 336 -30.22 14.33 -13.30
N SER A 337 -31.16 14.43 -12.35
CA SER A 337 -32.22 15.45 -12.31
C SER A 337 -31.98 16.36 -11.11
N ALA A 338 -32.41 17.61 -11.24
CA ALA A 338 -32.31 18.57 -10.17
C ALA A 338 -33.61 19.38 -10.06
N ILE A 339 -34.02 19.70 -8.84
CA ILE A 339 -35.07 20.68 -8.58
C ILE A 339 -34.42 21.79 -7.76
N ILE A 340 -34.46 23.00 -8.30
CA ILE A 340 -33.88 24.18 -7.66
C ILE A 340 -35.02 25.13 -7.31
N ARG A 341 -35.08 25.56 -6.06
CA ARG A 341 -36.09 26.48 -5.55
C ARG A 341 -35.41 27.67 -4.89
N ASN A 342 -35.69 28.87 -5.36
CA ASN A 342 -35.28 30.12 -4.72
C ASN A 342 -36.47 30.69 -3.90
N LEU A 343 -36.15 31.17 -2.70
CA LEU A 343 -37.10 31.76 -1.77
C LEU A 343 -36.60 33.13 -1.32
N SER A 344 -37.48 34.11 -1.27
CA SER A 344 -37.23 35.41 -0.64
C SER A 344 -38.43 35.75 0.28
N GLY A 345 -38.13 36.12 1.53
CA GLY A 345 -39.19 36.34 2.53
C GLY A 345 -40.13 35.16 2.76
N GLY A 346 -39.65 33.93 2.53
CA GLY A 346 -40.43 32.69 2.66
C GLY A 346 -41.35 32.36 1.47
N ILE A 347 -41.34 33.15 0.44
CA ILE A 347 -42.13 32.94 -0.79
C ILE A 347 -41.21 32.40 -1.88
N TYR A 348 -41.67 31.40 -2.65
CA TYR A 348 -40.94 30.91 -3.82
C TYR A 348 -40.92 31.98 -4.91
N THR A 349 -39.75 32.47 -5.26
CA THR A 349 -39.53 33.45 -6.31
C THR A 349 -39.23 32.80 -7.66
N ASP A 350 -38.72 31.59 -7.61
CA ASP A 350 -38.29 30.90 -8.80
C ASP A 350 -38.14 29.38 -8.54
N ILE A 351 -38.55 28.56 -9.49
CA ILE A 351 -38.45 27.10 -9.45
C ILE A 351 -37.94 26.62 -10.81
N ALA A 352 -36.80 25.91 -10.81
CA ALA A 352 -36.26 25.31 -12.01
C ALA A 352 -36.19 23.77 -11.89
N ASN A 353 -36.62 23.08 -12.93
CA ASN A 353 -36.39 21.66 -13.11
C ASN A 353 -35.17 21.49 -14.03
N GLY A 354 -34.13 20.82 -13.52
CA GLY A 354 -32.88 20.56 -14.24
C GLY A 354 -32.73 19.12 -14.63
N SER A 355 -32.15 18.88 -15.80
CA SER A 355 -31.62 17.59 -16.22
C SER A 355 -30.20 17.74 -16.67
N VAL A 356 -29.36 16.77 -16.31
CA VAL A 356 -27.96 16.69 -16.72
C VAL A 356 -27.70 15.30 -17.29
N ASP A 357 -27.25 15.24 -18.54
CA ASP A 357 -26.70 14.05 -19.15
C ASP A 357 -25.22 14.25 -19.34
N ALA A 358 -24.42 13.55 -18.53
CA ALA A 358 -22.97 13.62 -18.65
C ALA A 358 -22.39 12.23 -18.93
N THR A 359 -21.39 12.20 -19.80
CA THR A 359 -20.62 10.99 -20.11
C THR A 359 -19.14 11.32 -20.08
N ARG A 360 -18.37 10.40 -19.51
CA ARG A 360 -16.92 10.49 -19.50
C ARG A 360 -16.32 9.18 -20.02
N GLU A 361 -15.47 9.28 -21.03
CA GLU A 361 -14.66 8.17 -21.53
C GLU A 361 -13.20 8.47 -21.28
N TYR A 362 -12.51 7.48 -20.70
CA TYR A 362 -11.13 7.59 -20.29
C TYR A 362 -10.35 6.42 -20.84
N GLU A 363 -9.28 6.69 -21.59
CA GLU A 363 -8.36 5.68 -22.08
C GLU A 363 -6.92 6.00 -21.65
N ARG A 364 -6.20 4.99 -21.16
CA ARG A 364 -4.79 5.12 -20.79
C ARG A 364 -3.97 3.97 -21.34
N TYR A 365 -2.87 4.33 -21.95
CA TYR A 365 -1.83 3.42 -22.42
C TYR A 365 -0.54 3.73 -21.67
N ASN A 366 0.15 2.72 -21.15
CA ASN A 366 1.46 2.89 -20.55
C ASN A 366 2.39 1.79 -21.04
N LEU A 367 3.58 2.18 -21.49
CA LEU A 367 4.67 1.28 -21.85
C LEU A 367 5.84 1.57 -20.92
N SER A 368 6.40 0.51 -20.34
CA SER A 368 7.53 0.60 -19.41
C SER A 368 8.62 -0.37 -19.82
N PHE A 369 9.87 0.08 -19.76
CA PHE A 369 11.06 -0.70 -19.97
C PHE A 369 12.00 -0.56 -18.78
N ILE A 370 12.57 -1.67 -18.32
CA ILE A 370 13.60 -1.66 -17.28
C ILE A 370 14.75 -2.56 -17.71
N TYR A 371 15.96 -2.05 -17.57
CA TYR A 371 17.20 -2.78 -17.66
C TYR A 371 17.93 -2.70 -16.31
N THR A 372 18.28 -3.85 -15.73
CA THR A 372 19.09 -3.97 -14.52
C THR A 372 20.43 -4.61 -14.88
N HIS A 373 21.52 -3.92 -14.57
CA HIS A 373 22.85 -4.51 -14.62
C HIS A 373 23.45 -4.63 -13.21
N LYS A 374 23.86 -5.84 -12.85
CA LYS A 374 24.55 -6.12 -11.59
C LYS A 374 26.06 -6.26 -11.84
N PHE A 375 26.83 -5.28 -11.42
CA PHE A 375 28.29 -5.35 -11.47
C PHE A 375 28.79 -6.52 -10.62
N ASN A 376 28.22 -6.66 -9.42
CA ASN A 376 28.46 -7.74 -8.47
C ASN A 376 27.28 -7.85 -7.48
N LYS A 377 27.39 -8.68 -6.43
CA LYS A 377 26.34 -8.86 -5.41
C LYS A 377 26.05 -7.62 -4.56
N ASN A 378 26.93 -6.60 -4.60
CA ASN A 378 26.80 -5.39 -3.78
C ASN A 378 26.52 -4.14 -4.63
N ALA A 379 26.70 -4.19 -5.96
CA ALA A 379 26.55 -3.03 -6.84
C ALA A 379 25.63 -3.35 -8.03
N GLN A 380 24.68 -2.47 -8.30
CA GLN A 380 23.79 -2.54 -9.47
C GLN A 380 23.45 -1.16 -10.00
N ILE A 381 23.08 -1.12 -11.26
CA ILE A 381 22.48 0.02 -11.92
C ILE A 381 21.15 -0.43 -12.56
N ASP A 382 20.10 0.40 -12.42
CA ASP A 382 18.80 0.19 -13.03
C ASP A 382 18.50 1.39 -13.95
N PHE A 383 18.23 1.12 -15.21
CA PHE A 383 17.70 2.11 -16.15
C PHE A 383 16.22 1.82 -16.37
N LYS A 384 15.38 2.87 -16.31
CA LYS A 384 13.93 2.79 -16.52
C LYS A 384 13.51 3.84 -17.53
N ALA A 385 12.64 3.46 -18.47
CA ALA A 385 12.02 4.37 -19.41
C ALA A 385 10.52 4.06 -19.51
N ASP A 386 9.70 5.11 -19.44
CA ASP A 386 8.25 4.99 -19.51
C ASP A 386 7.67 5.97 -20.53
N ARG A 387 6.60 5.55 -21.20
CA ARG A 387 5.72 6.40 -21.98
C ARG A 387 4.28 6.13 -21.58
N MET A 388 3.56 7.17 -21.15
CA MET A 388 2.15 7.12 -20.85
C MET A 388 1.38 8.10 -21.74
N GLU A 389 0.28 7.65 -22.29
CA GLU A 389 -0.70 8.48 -22.99
C GLU A 389 -2.07 8.27 -22.33
N THR A 390 -2.73 9.36 -21.99
CA THR A 390 -4.10 9.36 -21.46
C THR A 390 -4.98 10.23 -22.36
N ARG A 391 -6.14 9.74 -22.74
CA ARG A 391 -7.17 10.47 -23.48
C ARG A 391 -8.43 10.50 -22.65
N ILE A 392 -9.03 11.66 -22.55
CA ILE A 392 -10.29 11.89 -21.84
C ILE A 392 -11.23 12.58 -22.84
N ASP A 393 -12.44 12.05 -22.92
CA ASP A 393 -13.55 12.63 -23.66
C ASP A 393 -14.70 12.85 -22.67
N ASP A 394 -14.92 14.09 -22.32
CA ASP A 394 -15.90 14.54 -21.31
C ASP A 394 -16.98 15.34 -21.99
N ASN A 395 -18.24 14.98 -21.74
CA ASN A 395 -19.39 15.60 -22.37
C ASN A 395 -20.49 15.75 -21.31
N SER A 396 -21.08 16.93 -21.23
CA SER A 396 -22.18 17.24 -20.30
C SER A 396 -23.21 18.13 -20.98
N LEU A 397 -24.42 17.66 -21.06
CA LEU A 397 -25.58 18.38 -21.55
C LEU A 397 -26.46 18.73 -20.35
N GLN A 398 -26.66 20.01 -20.09
CA GLN A 398 -27.46 20.48 -18.96
C GLN A 398 -28.63 21.30 -19.50
N ARG A 399 -29.83 21.07 -18.98
CA ARG A 399 -31.07 21.78 -19.35
C ARG A 399 -31.81 22.15 -18.06
N TYR A 400 -32.27 23.40 -17.99
CA TYR A 400 -33.04 23.92 -16.86
C TYR A 400 -34.31 24.62 -17.38
N GLU A 401 -35.45 24.18 -16.91
CA GLU A 401 -36.76 24.69 -17.26
C GLU A 401 -37.36 25.45 -16.05
N TYR A 402 -37.51 26.72 -16.19
CA TYR A 402 -38.09 27.57 -15.14
C TYR A 402 -39.59 27.62 -15.29
N ILE A 403 -40.32 27.59 -14.19
CA ILE A 403 -41.79 27.70 -14.17
C ILE A 403 -42.20 29.17 -14.41
N GLY A 404 -42.78 29.44 -15.58
CA GLY A 404 -43.25 30.79 -15.96
C GLY A 404 -42.15 31.74 -16.45
N SER A 405 -40.99 31.23 -16.83
CA SER A 405 -39.83 32.01 -17.30
C SER A 405 -39.03 31.25 -18.37
N ASP A 406 -37.91 31.83 -18.77
CA ASP A 406 -37.02 31.30 -19.80
C ASP A 406 -36.39 29.92 -19.45
N HIS A 407 -36.06 29.17 -20.49
CA HIS A 407 -35.32 27.91 -20.37
C HIS A 407 -33.84 28.13 -20.65
N THR A 408 -32.94 27.55 -19.84
CA THR A 408 -31.49 27.65 -20.08
C THR A 408 -30.90 26.28 -20.38
N GLY A 409 -29.88 26.28 -21.24
CA GLY A 409 -29.18 25.05 -21.60
C GLY A 409 -27.67 25.27 -21.72
N TYR A 410 -26.90 24.20 -21.44
CA TYR A 410 -25.45 24.24 -21.48
C TYR A 410 -24.94 22.94 -22.03
N ASP A 411 -24.15 23.01 -23.08
CA ASP A 411 -23.41 21.90 -23.63
C ASP A 411 -21.93 22.14 -23.40
N HIS A 412 -21.29 21.20 -22.75
CA HIS A 412 -19.85 21.20 -22.47
C HIS A 412 -19.21 19.96 -23.09
N TRP A 413 -18.20 20.17 -23.91
CA TRP A 413 -17.37 19.14 -24.51
C TRP A 413 -15.94 19.42 -24.19
N ASN A 414 -15.22 18.45 -23.66
CA ASN A 414 -13.79 18.54 -23.42
C ASN A 414 -13.07 17.29 -23.90
N LYS A 415 -12.08 17.48 -24.79
CA LYS A 415 -11.17 16.43 -25.22
C LYS A 415 -9.78 16.75 -24.72
N GLU A 416 -9.27 15.88 -23.86
CA GLU A 416 -7.99 16.07 -23.25
C GLU A 416 -7.04 14.92 -23.62
N LYS A 417 -5.78 15.28 -23.95
CA LYS A 417 -4.70 14.34 -24.23
C LYS A 417 -3.49 14.67 -23.38
N ASN A 418 -3.09 13.73 -22.54
CA ASN A 418 -1.90 13.83 -21.73
C ASN A 418 -0.83 12.85 -22.26
N LEU A 419 0.38 13.33 -22.43
CA LEU A 419 1.54 12.55 -22.82
C LEU A 419 2.67 12.77 -21.81
N ILE A 420 3.16 11.67 -21.23
CA ILE A 420 4.24 11.70 -20.25
C ILE A 420 5.34 10.74 -20.71
N HIS A 421 6.57 11.24 -20.75
CA HIS A 421 7.77 10.45 -20.94
C HIS A 421 8.64 10.58 -19.68
N THR A 422 9.19 9.47 -19.21
CA THR A 422 10.17 9.49 -18.13
C THR A 422 11.38 8.64 -18.48
N ALA A 423 12.55 9.10 -18.04
CA ALA A 423 13.79 8.33 -18.05
C ALA A 423 14.43 8.45 -16.67
N ARG A 424 14.85 7.32 -16.10
CA ARG A 424 15.43 7.26 -14.77
C ARG A 424 16.60 6.31 -14.71
N LEU A 425 17.65 6.71 -14.01
CA LEU A 425 18.84 5.91 -13.75
C LEU A 425 19.09 5.84 -12.24
N ASP A 426 19.10 4.64 -11.70
CA ASP A 426 19.35 4.35 -10.27
C ASP A 426 20.63 3.56 -10.10
N PHE A 427 21.55 4.03 -9.27
CA PHE A 427 22.72 3.29 -8.86
C PHE A 427 22.62 2.91 -7.38
N THR A 428 22.92 1.67 -7.04
CA THR A 428 22.96 1.19 -5.66
C THR A 428 24.27 0.48 -5.38
N GLN A 429 24.96 0.88 -4.29
CA GLN A 429 26.20 0.27 -3.81
C GLN A 429 26.10 -0.05 -2.32
N LYS A 430 26.38 -1.30 -1.93
CA LYS A 430 26.49 -1.73 -0.51
C LYS A 430 27.95 -1.80 -0.13
N PHE A 431 28.29 -1.20 1.00
CA PHE A 431 29.64 -1.18 1.58
C PHE A 431 29.67 -2.08 2.82
N LYS A 432 30.31 -3.24 2.73
CA LYS A 432 30.32 -4.21 3.84
C LYS A 432 31.08 -3.69 5.07
N ASN A 433 32.24 -3.04 4.85
CA ASN A 433 33.09 -2.56 5.95
C ASN A 433 32.46 -1.45 6.78
N LEU A 434 31.54 -0.68 6.17
CA LEU A 434 30.84 0.42 6.81
C LEU A 434 29.40 0.06 7.19
N ASN A 435 28.96 -1.18 6.92
CA ASN A 435 27.54 -1.57 7.00
C ASN A 435 26.61 -0.53 6.37
N GLY A 436 27.07 0.06 5.25
CA GLY A 436 26.42 1.19 4.59
C GLY A 436 25.87 0.83 3.21
N LYS A 437 24.92 1.62 2.76
CA LYS A 437 24.30 1.55 1.42
C LYS A 437 24.20 2.95 0.82
N LEU A 438 24.83 3.17 -0.34
CA LEU A 438 24.62 4.34 -1.18
C LEU A 438 23.54 4.02 -2.22
N THR A 439 22.58 4.93 -2.38
CA THR A 439 21.64 4.96 -3.50
C THR A 439 21.74 6.34 -4.12
N ALA A 440 22.01 6.43 -5.42
CA ALA A 440 22.09 7.68 -6.15
C ALA A 440 21.42 7.52 -7.51
N GLY A 441 20.86 8.60 -8.06
CA GLY A 441 20.21 8.50 -9.36
C GLY A 441 19.86 9.85 -9.97
N ALA A 442 19.35 9.75 -11.20
CA ALA A 442 18.84 10.87 -11.98
C ALA A 442 17.48 10.49 -12.60
N LYS A 443 16.59 11.45 -12.71
CA LYS A 443 15.30 11.31 -13.40
C LYS A 443 15.06 12.52 -14.28
N ALA A 444 14.50 12.30 -15.48
CA ALA A 444 13.95 13.33 -16.33
C ALA A 444 12.51 12.95 -16.70
N THR A 445 11.62 13.94 -16.65
CA THR A 445 10.21 13.80 -17.01
C THR A 445 9.81 14.92 -17.94
N TRP A 446 9.11 14.57 -19.00
CA TRP A 446 8.50 15.48 -19.96
C TRP A 446 7.00 15.20 -20.01
N LEU A 447 6.21 16.19 -19.64
CA LEU A 447 4.75 16.12 -19.60
C LEU A 447 4.18 17.17 -20.54
N THR A 448 3.21 16.75 -21.36
CA THR A 448 2.37 17.64 -22.17
C THR A 448 0.91 17.27 -21.93
N ASN A 449 0.10 18.27 -21.58
CA ASN A 449 -1.36 18.18 -21.53
C ASN A 449 -1.94 19.10 -22.60
N LYS A 450 -2.83 18.59 -23.42
CA LYS A 450 -3.60 19.36 -24.41
C LYS A 450 -5.07 19.14 -24.16
N SER A 451 -5.79 20.22 -23.94
CA SER A 451 -7.22 20.21 -23.72
C SER A 451 -7.90 21.10 -24.76
N ASN A 452 -8.93 20.57 -25.42
CA ASN A 452 -9.82 21.31 -26.29
C ASN A 452 -11.20 21.30 -25.68
N THR A 453 -11.68 22.47 -25.25
CA THR A 453 -12.95 22.65 -24.57
C THR A 453 -13.87 23.52 -25.40
N ASP A 454 -15.05 23.00 -25.73
CA ASP A 454 -16.15 23.72 -26.34
C ASP A 454 -17.30 23.87 -25.33
N TYR A 455 -17.76 25.09 -25.14
CA TYR A 455 -18.84 25.43 -24.25
C TYR A 455 -19.90 26.24 -25.00
N THR A 456 -21.09 25.67 -25.13
CA THR A 456 -22.22 26.31 -25.82
C THR A 456 -23.37 26.55 -24.84
N THR A 457 -23.88 27.76 -24.82
CA THR A 457 -25.03 28.15 -23.99
C THR A 457 -26.27 28.36 -24.85
N TYR A 458 -27.40 28.07 -24.26
CA TYR A 458 -28.72 28.22 -24.92
C TYR A 458 -29.64 28.99 -24.01
N LEU A 459 -30.49 29.83 -24.64
CA LEU A 459 -31.61 30.49 -24.01
C LEU A 459 -32.87 30.21 -24.87
N ASN A 460 -33.90 29.60 -24.28
CA ASN A 460 -35.12 29.20 -24.97
C ASN A 460 -34.89 28.30 -26.21
N GLY A 461 -33.87 27.50 -26.15
CA GLY A 461 -33.47 26.58 -27.23
C GLY A 461 -32.56 27.20 -28.31
N GLU A 462 -32.38 28.53 -28.33
CA GLU A 462 -31.49 29.23 -29.24
C GLU A 462 -30.08 29.38 -28.64
N GLN A 463 -29.06 29.18 -29.48
CA GLN A 463 -27.68 29.33 -29.05
C GLN A 463 -27.33 30.77 -28.70
N ASN A 464 -26.79 31.00 -27.52
CA ASN A 464 -26.27 32.30 -27.11
C ASN A 464 -24.77 32.42 -27.43
N SER A 465 -24.47 33.11 -28.54
CA SER A 465 -23.09 33.31 -29.02
C SER A 465 -22.26 34.20 -28.10
N THR A 466 -22.87 35.04 -27.27
CA THR A 466 -22.13 35.95 -26.38
C THR A 466 -21.49 35.22 -25.18
N THR A 467 -22.08 34.12 -24.76
CA THR A 467 -21.62 33.32 -23.60
C THR A 467 -21.07 31.96 -23.98
N SER A 468 -21.09 31.63 -25.30
CA SER A 468 -20.42 30.40 -25.83
C SER A 468 -18.97 30.69 -26.15
N TYR A 469 -18.08 29.73 -25.90
CA TYR A 469 -16.67 29.88 -26.17
C TYR A 469 -15.99 28.52 -26.45
N THR A 470 -14.83 28.61 -27.12
CA THR A 470 -13.90 27.50 -27.31
C THR A 470 -12.56 27.87 -26.70
N ASP A 471 -11.92 26.95 -25.96
CA ASP A 471 -10.57 27.15 -25.44
C ASP A 471 -9.66 25.98 -25.81
N LEU A 472 -8.45 26.33 -26.27
CA LEU A 472 -7.33 25.40 -26.45
C LEU A 472 -6.32 25.66 -25.34
N TYR A 473 -6.20 24.72 -24.41
CA TYR A 473 -5.24 24.80 -23.32
C TYR A 473 -4.10 23.80 -23.56
N ASP A 474 -2.85 24.31 -23.62
CA ASP A 474 -1.61 23.52 -23.74
C ASP A 474 -0.77 23.78 -22.49
N TYR A 475 -0.50 22.71 -21.75
CA TYR A 475 0.33 22.76 -20.55
C TYR A 475 1.55 21.86 -20.75
N LYS A 476 2.75 22.41 -20.56
CA LYS A 476 4.02 21.70 -20.63
C LYS A 476 4.73 21.79 -19.29
N GLU A 477 5.26 20.67 -18.84
CA GLU A 477 6.06 20.61 -17.63
C GLU A 477 7.23 19.65 -17.83
N ASN A 478 8.45 20.14 -17.56
CA ASN A 478 9.66 19.32 -17.55
C ASN A 478 10.25 19.31 -16.14
N VAL A 479 10.57 18.13 -15.63
CA VAL A 479 11.20 17.98 -14.31
C VAL A 479 12.48 17.16 -14.45
N TYR A 480 13.60 17.74 -14.01
CA TYR A 480 14.91 17.11 -13.97
C TYR A 480 15.35 16.96 -12.53
N ALA A 481 15.67 15.75 -12.12
CA ALA A 481 16.02 15.45 -10.73
C ALA A 481 17.34 14.71 -10.61
N LEU A 482 18.12 15.07 -9.60
CA LEU A 482 19.29 14.35 -9.11
C LEU A 482 19.12 14.05 -7.63
N TYR A 483 19.51 12.85 -7.18
CA TYR A 483 19.40 12.49 -5.77
C TYR A 483 20.51 11.54 -5.35
N ALA A 484 20.83 11.61 -4.05
CA ALA A 484 21.71 10.68 -3.38
C ALA A 484 21.26 10.46 -1.94
N LYS A 485 21.33 9.21 -1.48
CA LYS A 485 21.01 8.78 -0.12
C LYS A 485 22.09 7.82 0.38
N TYR A 486 22.57 8.03 1.60
CA TYR A 486 23.45 7.12 2.28
C TYR A 486 22.79 6.61 3.55
N ALA A 487 22.64 5.30 3.68
CA ALA A 487 22.10 4.64 4.85
C ALA A 487 23.22 3.79 5.50
N LEU A 488 23.36 3.87 6.81
CA LEU A 488 24.33 3.10 7.58
C LEU A 488 23.69 2.50 8.83
N THR A 489 24.21 1.35 9.25
CA THR A 489 23.79 0.71 10.50
C THR A 489 25.02 0.38 11.34
N TYR A 490 25.05 0.92 12.56
CA TYR A 490 26.07 0.64 13.53
C TYR A 490 25.47 0.06 14.80
N LYS A 491 25.69 -1.22 15.05
CA LYS A 491 25.09 -1.96 16.18
C LYS A 491 23.56 -1.84 16.21
N ARG A 492 23.03 -1.05 17.14
CA ARG A 492 21.58 -0.83 17.38
C ARG A 492 21.06 0.46 16.76
N LEU A 493 21.94 1.28 16.22
CA LEU A 493 21.64 2.55 15.59
C LEU A 493 21.70 2.42 14.09
N SER A 494 20.66 2.84 13.40
CA SER A 494 20.66 3.03 11.95
C SER A 494 20.40 4.50 11.65
N LEU A 495 21.14 5.03 10.69
CA LEU A 495 21.07 6.42 10.23
C LEU A 495 20.93 6.42 8.72
N ASP A 496 20.14 7.30 8.19
CA ASP A 496 20.16 7.63 6.77
C ASP A 496 20.03 9.14 6.57
N PHE A 497 20.67 9.62 5.55
CA PHE A 497 20.51 10.99 5.08
C PHE A 497 20.52 10.99 3.56
N GLY A 498 19.71 11.86 2.99
CA GLY A 498 19.55 12.00 1.57
C GLY A 498 19.24 13.42 1.18
N VAL A 499 19.50 13.74 -0.08
CA VAL A 499 19.08 14.99 -0.71
C VAL A 499 18.65 14.70 -2.15
N ARG A 500 17.56 15.34 -2.55
CA ARG A 500 17.09 15.38 -3.93
C ARG A 500 17.00 16.83 -4.37
N MET A 501 17.50 17.12 -5.55
CA MET A 501 17.36 18.38 -6.24
C MET A 501 16.42 18.18 -7.41
N GLU A 502 15.44 19.05 -7.60
CA GLU A 502 14.58 19.07 -8.78
C GLU A 502 14.61 20.45 -9.42
N HIS A 503 14.81 20.48 -10.73
CA HIS A 503 14.62 21.65 -11.57
C HIS A 503 13.36 21.45 -12.39
N THR A 504 12.40 22.35 -12.27
CA THR A 504 11.07 22.27 -12.90
C THR A 504 10.88 23.46 -13.83
N GLN A 505 10.42 23.21 -15.03
CA GLN A 505 10.03 24.18 -16.04
C GLN A 505 8.56 24.01 -16.38
N VAL A 506 7.78 25.07 -16.33
CA VAL A 506 6.32 25.05 -16.54
C VAL A 506 5.93 26.11 -17.56
N SER A 507 5.07 25.76 -18.52
CA SER A 507 4.57 26.68 -19.55
C SER A 507 3.10 26.34 -19.85
N PRO A 508 2.13 26.96 -19.16
CA PRO A 508 0.71 26.91 -19.50
C PRO A 508 0.34 27.96 -20.53
N GLU A 509 -0.45 27.58 -21.53
CA GLU A 509 -0.94 28.44 -22.59
C GLU A 509 -2.46 28.22 -22.78
N SER A 510 -3.27 29.28 -22.70
CA SER A 510 -4.71 29.25 -22.97
C SER A 510 -5.01 30.19 -24.13
N SER A 511 -5.79 29.74 -25.11
CA SER A 511 -6.20 30.55 -26.27
C SER A 511 -7.27 31.59 -25.92
N SER A 512 -8.12 31.30 -24.94
CA SER A 512 -9.20 32.19 -24.49
C SER A 512 -8.74 33.21 -23.43
N ASN A 513 -7.59 32.98 -22.76
CA ASN A 513 -7.04 33.85 -21.72
C ASN A 513 -5.51 34.06 -21.93
N PRO A 514 -5.05 34.62 -23.08
CA PRO A 514 -3.62 34.74 -23.38
C PRO A 514 -2.84 35.60 -22.38
N GLU A 515 -3.50 36.53 -21.68
CA GLU A 515 -2.90 37.40 -20.67
C GLU A 515 -2.50 36.65 -19.40
N ARG A 516 -2.93 35.39 -19.25
CA ARG A 516 -2.58 34.49 -18.15
C ARG A 516 -1.55 33.43 -18.53
N ASN A 517 -1.02 33.48 -19.76
CA ASN A 517 0.08 32.64 -20.20
C ASN A 517 1.35 33.08 -19.49
N TYR A 518 2.17 32.15 -19.08
CA TYR A 518 3.44 32.43 -18.41
C TYR A 518 4.46 31.30 -18.61
N GLU A 519 5.71 31.60 -18.36
CA GLU A 519 6.75 30.58 -18.21
C GLU A 519 7.36 30.73 -16.83
N SER A 520 7.60 29.61 -16.17
CA SER A 520 8.25 29.57 -14.86
C SER A 520 9.26 28.46 -14.81
N ASP A 521 10.42 28.74 -14.23
CA ASP A 521 11.41 27.73 -13.88
C ASP A 521 11.88 27.95 -12.45
N TYR A 522 12.08 26.83 -11.73
CA TYR A 522 12.55 26.87 -10.35
C TYR A 522 13.33 25.61 -9.98
N THR A 523 14.22 25.74 -9.01
CA THR A 523 15.04 24.64 -8.51
C THR A 523 14.89 24.51 -7.01
N ASP A 524 14.56 23.31 -6.55
CA ASP A 524 14.30 22.99 -5.16
C ASP A 524 15.15 21.85 -4.64
N PHE A 525 15.40 21.88 -3.32
CA PHE A 525 16.12 20.85 -2.59
C PHE A 525 15.21 20.20 -1.55
N PHE A 526 15.24 18.87 -1.53
CA PHE A 526 14.42 18.02 -0.66
C PHE A 526 15.33 17.15 0.20
N PRO A 527 15.76 17.67 1.38
CA PRO A 527 16.55 16.90 2.33
C PRO A 527 15.68 15.86 3.05
N GLU A 528 16.31 14.74 3.43
CA GLU A 528 15.76 13.68 4.25
C GLU A 528 16.80 13.25 5.29
N VAL A 529 16.35 12.99 6.51
CA VAL A 529 17.16 12.42 7.59
C VAL A 529 16.32 11.40 8.34
N GLY A 530 16.86 10.19 8.52
CA GLY A 530 16.24 9.12 9.29
C GLY A 530 17.17 8.60 10.40
N LEU A 531 16.60 8.33 11.56
CA LEU A 531 17.27 7.72 12.71
C LEU A 531 16.40 6.60 13.25
N SER A 532 16.99 5.42 13.44
CA SER A 532 16.33 4.27 14.07
C SER A 532 17.21 3.73 15.19
N TYR A 533 16.63 3.51 16.35
CA TYR A 533 17.31 2.88 17.47
C TYR A 533 16.54 1.67 17.99
N THR A 534 17.19 0.52 18.00
CA THR A 534 16.62 -0.73 18.50
C THR A 534 17.10 -1.01 19.92
N PHE A 535 16.27 -0.71 20.92
CA PHE A 535 16.60 -0.90 22.35
C PHE A 535 16.80 -2.38 22.68
N ASN A 536 15.89 -3.22 22.17
CA ASN A 536 15.95 -4.67 22.36
C ASN A 536 15.44 -5.38 21.11
N GLN A 537 16.35 -6.01 20.37
CA GLN A 537 16.04 -6.67 19.12
C GLN A 537 15.23 -7.97 19.32
N GLU A 538 15.43 -8.67 20.42
CA GLU A 538 14.71 -9.93 20.71
C GLU A 538 13.25 -9.64 21.09
N LYS A 539 13.04 -8.63 21.91
CA LYS A 539 11.69 -8.20 22.32
C LYS A 539 11.02 -7.30 21.28
N GLY A 540 11.74 -6.84 20.26
CA GLY A 540 11.20 -5.97 19.22
C GLY A 540 10.81 -4.58 19.72
N HIS A 541 11.73 -3.95 20.49
CA HIS A 541 11.59 -2.56 20.93
C HIS A 541 12.39 -1.65 20.00
N ASN A 542 11.70 -0.78 19.29
CA ASN A 542 12.31 0.12 18.32
C ASN A 542 11.67 1.50 18.37
N ILE A 543 12.45 2.53 18.10
CA ILE A 543 12.01 3.89 17.85
C ILE A 543 12.67 4.42 16.58
N ASN A 544 11.87 5.04 15.72
CA ASN A 544 12.33 5.69 14.48
C ASN A 544 11.92 7.16 14.52
N LEU A 545 12.81 8.03 14.10
CA LEU A 545 12.56 9.45 13.87
C LEU A 545 12.98 9.77 12.43
N GLY A 546 12.09 10.36 11.65
CA GLY A 546 12.32 10.78 10.27
C GLY A 546 11.94 12.23 10.07
N TYR A 547 12.74 12.97 9.33
CA TYR A 547 12.43 14.30 8.82
C TYR A 547 12.55 14.31 7.31
N SER A 548 11.63 15.00 6.63
CA SER A 548 11.70 15.24 5.19
C SER A 548 11.04 16.55 4.80
N ARG A 549 11.56 17.18 3.72
CA ARG A 549 10.85 18.22 2.96
C ARG A 549 10.32 17.60 1.68
N ASN A 550 9.10 17.93 1.31
CA ASN A 550 8.45 17.45 0.08
C ASN A 550 7.65 18.56 -0.58
N ILE A 551 7.22 18.34 -1.83
CA ILE A 551 6.49 19.31 -2.66
C ILE A 551 5.16 18.69 -3.11
N ILE A 552 4.12 19.52 -3.21
CA ILE A 552 2.88 19.18 -3.93
C ILE A 552 2.68 20.23 -5.02
N ARG A 553 2.82 19.81 -6.27
CA ARG A 553 2.51 20.67 -7.42
C ARG A 553 1.00 20.74 -7.62
N PRO A 554 0.42 21.89 -7.98
CA PRO A 554 -1.00 22.00 -8.27
C PRO A 554 -1.46 20.98 -9.33
N TYR A 555 -2.68 20.50 -9.21
CA TYR A 555 -3.31 19.74 -10.27
C TYR A 555 -3.48 20.64 -11.50
N MET A 556 -3.41 20.08 -12.71
CA MET A 556 -3.56 20.84 -13.94
C MET A 556 -4.94 21.54 -14.02
N GLU A 557 -5.97 20.89 -13.50
CA GLU A 557 -7.31 21.46 -13.37
C GLU A 557 -7.34 22.73 -12.51
N TYR A 558 -6.49 22.81 -11.47
CA TYR A 558 -6.42 24.00 -10.60
C TYR A 558 -5.71 25.19 -11.27
N LEU A 559 -4.88 24.91 -12.26
CA LEU A 559 -4.16 25.93 -13.02
C LEU A 559 -4.95 26.43 -14.24
N ASN A 560 -5.88 25.63 -14.77
CA ASN A 560 -6.65 26.00 -15.96
C ASN A 560 -7.61 27.17 -15.67
N PRO A 561 -7.42 28.38 -16.25
CA PRO A 561 -8.21 29.59 -15.96
C PRO A 561 -9.63 29.54 -16.54
N LEU A 562 -9.99 28.49 -17.26
CA LEU A 562 -11.28 28.33 -17.88
C LEU A 562 -12.40 28.33 -16.84
N ILE A 563 -13.43 29.14 -17.07
CA ILE A 563 -14.63 29.15 -16.22
C ILE A 563 -15.53 27.99 -16.61
N ARG A 564 -15.74 27.05 -15.71
CA ARG A 564 -16.63 25.90 -15.90
C ARG A 564 -17.90 26.07 -15.09
N ARG A 565 -19.03 25.86 -15.72
CA ARG A 565 -20.33 25.81 -15.05
C ARG A 565 -20.53 24.41 -14.45
N ILE A 566 -20.70 24.35 -13.16
CA ILE A 566 -20.97 23.09 -12.42
C ILE A 566 -22.47 22.84 -12.35
N SER A 567 -23.26 23.91 -12.17
CA SER A 567 -24.70 23.87 -12.14
C SER A 567 -25.26 25.23 -12.56
N GLU A 568 -26.59 25.40 -12.59
CA GLU A 568 -27.24 26.67 -12.92
C GLU A 568 -26.68 27.88 -12.14
N TYR A 569 -26.35 27.68 -10.87
CA TYR A 569 -25.88 28.73 -9.96
C TYR A 569 -24.52 28.47 -9.34
N SER A 570 -23.68 27.66 -10.00
CA SER A 570 -22.35 27.34 -9.49
C SER A 570 -21.32 27.24 -10.62
N TYR A 571 -20.25 28.00 -10.48
CA TYR A 571 -19.12 28.04 -11.42
C TYR A 571 -17.83 27.68 -10.72
N SER A 572 -16.88 27.15 -11.47
CA SER A 572 -15.52 26.87 -11.00
C SER A 572 -14.51 27.38 -12.01
N THR A 573 -13.41 27.95 -11.53
CA THR A 573 -12.28 28.35 -12.35
C THR A 573 -10.98 27.98 -11.66
N GLY A 574 -9.96 27.60 -12.42
CA GLY A 574 -8.62 27.46 -11.89
C GLY A 574 -7.92 28.80 -11.67
N ASN A 575 -6.76 28.75 -11.04
CA ASN A 575 -5.90 29.89 -10.82
C ASN A 575 -4.48 29.55 -11.34
N PRO A 576 -4.09 30.07 -12.50
CA PRO A 576 -2.78 29.81 -13.08
C PRO A 576 -1.60 30.33 -12.27
N LEU A 577 -1.85 31.25 -11.32
CA LEU A 577 -0.84 31.84 -10.45
C LEU A 577 -0.53 30.98 -9.19
N LEU A 578 -1.05 29.77 -9.11
CA LEU A 578 -0.72 28.85 -8.03
C LEU A 578 0.68 28.28 -8.21
N ASP A 579 1.51 28.49 -7.19
CA ASP A 579 2.81 27.80 -7.09
C ASP A 579 2.67 26.47 -6.38
N ALA A 580 3.76 25.70 -6.37
CA ALA A 580 3.83 24.47 -5.60
C ALA A 580 3.81 24.71 -4.09
N ASP A 581 3.20 23.79 -3.33
CA ASP A 581 3.21 23.80 -1.87
C ASP A 581 4.39 22.99 -1.34
N TYR A 582 5.02 23.49 -0.28
CA TYR A 582 6.14 22.83 0.39
C TYR A 582 5.73 22.37 1.79
N TYR A 583 6.08 21.14 2.10
CA TYR A 583 5.74 20.49 3.36
C TYR A 583 6.99 20.07 4.11
N HIS A 584 7.04 20.38 5.40
CA HIS A 584 8.01 19.87 6.35
C HIS A 584 7.35 18.81 7.19
N THR A 585 7.86 17.58 7.12
CA THR A 585 7.27 16.43 7.78
C THR A 585 8.24 15.84 8.81
N LEU A 586 7.76 15.63 10.03
CA LEU A 586 8.46 14.91 11.08
C LEU A 586 7.63 13.70 11.51
N ILE A 587 8.24 12.53 11.50
CA ILE A 587 7.59 11.26 11.83
C ILE A 587 8.34 10.59 12.98
N LEU A 588 7.63 10.33 14.09
CA LEU A 588 8.13 9.52 15.19
C LEU A 588 7.33 8.22 15.24
N THR A 589 8.00 7.08 15.13
CA THR A 589 7.36 5.77 15.23
C THR A 589 8.01 4.97 16.36
N GLY A 590 7.21 4.54 17.33
CA GLY A 590 7.60 3.63 18.41
C GLY A 590 6.91 2.28 18.26
N VAL A 591 7.68 1.20 18.42
CA VAL A 591 7.14 -0.17 18.46
C VAL A 591 7.65 -0.88 19.72
N LEU A 592 6.74 -1.51 20.47
CA LEU A 592 7.07 -2.30 21.64
C LEU A 592 6.56 -3.73 21.46
N PHE A 593 7.39 -4.73 21.81
CA PHE A 593 7.09 -6.17 21.73
C PHE A 593 6.65 -6.65 20.34
N ASN A 594 7.08 -5.98 19.24
CA ASN A 594 6.58 -6.21 17.87
C ASN A 594 5.04 -6.11 17.76
N LYS A 595 4.37 -5.46 18.69
CA LYS A 595 2.90 -5.47 18.83
C LYS A 595 2.31 -4.07 18.99
N TYR A 596 2.71 -3.36 20.04
CA TYR A 596 2.18 -2.05 20.35
C TYR A 596 2.85 -1.01 19.48
N THR A 597 2.07 -0.15 18.86
CA THR A 597 2.59 0.85 17.95
C THR A 597 2.10 2.24 18.33
N LEU A 598 3.03 3.19 18.40
CA LEU A 598 2.74 4.61 18.50
C LEU A 598 3.37 5.28 17.27
N ASN A 599 2.61 6.08 16.57
CA ASN A 599 3.10 6.93 15.49
C ASN A 599 2.67 8.37 15.76
N MET A 600 3.59 9.29 15.67
CA MET A 600 3.30 10.72 15.66
C MET A 600 3.78 11.29 14.34
N TYR A 601 2.89 11.90 13.62
CA TYR A 601 3.11 12.55 12.34
C TYR A 601 2.83 14.04 12.52
N PHE A 602 3.84 14.84 12.35
CA PHE A 602 3.74 16.30 12.37
C PHE A 602 4.09 16.83 10.99
N GLN A 603 3.24 17.66 10.45
CA GLN A 603 3.46 18.30 9.15
C GLN A 603 3.11 19.77 9.23
N THR A 604 3.92 20.59 8.60
CA THR A 604 3.58 21.99 8.35
C THR A 604 3.75 22.28 6.86
N THR A 605 2.90 23.14 6.33
CA THR A 605 3.03 23.74 4.99
C THR A 605 3.19 25.25 5.13
N ASP A 606 3.95 25.84 4.21
CA ASP A 606 4.13 27.29 4.23
C ASP A 606 2.92 28.00 3.63
N ASP A 607 2.35 27.46 2.53
CA ASP A 607 1.26 28.06 1.78
C ASP A 607 0.29 26.98 1.22
N GLY A 608 -0.63 26.46 2.03
CA GLY A 608 -1.57 25.43 1.54
C GLY A 608 -2.57 25.96 0.49
N VAL A 609 -2.79 25.22 -0.61
CA VAL A 609 -3.85 25.56 -1.59
C VAL A 609 -5.22 25.27 -1.01
N MET A 610 -6.10 26.25 -1.05
CA MET A 610 -7.46 26.16 -0.55
C MET A 610 -8.48 26.47 -1.66
N ALA A 611 -9.51 25.63 -1.78
CA ALA A 611 -10.68 25.92 -2.61
C ALA A 611 -11.61 26.88 -1.86
N LEU A 612 -11.92 28.00 -2.47
CA LEU A 612 -12.81 29.03 -1.92
C LEU A 612 -14.00 29.25 -2.83
N SER A 613 -15.17 29.38 -2.22
CA SER A 613 -16.38 29.77 -2.92
C SER A 613 -16.81 31.17 -2.44
N GLU A 614 -17.13 32.04 -3.38
CA GLU A 614 -17.63 33.40 -3.17
C GLU A 614 -19.01 33.49 -3.78
N ASN A 615 -19.89 34.28 -3.15
CA ASN A 615 -21.18 34.61 -3.73
C ASN A 615 -21.04 35.86 -4.60
N ARG A 616 -21.40 35.75 -5.87
CA ARG A 616 -21.52 36.86 -6.80
C ARG A 616 -22.96 36.91 -7.34
N ASP A 617 -23.75 37.78 -6.78
CA ASP A 617 -25.17 37.98 -7.17
C ASP A 617 -26.01 36.67 -7.14
N GLY A 618 -25.85 35.86 -6.10
CA GLY A 618 -26.55 34.59 -5.96
C GLY A 618 -25.91 33.43 -6.71
N ILE A 619 -24.81 33.63 -7.41
CA ILE A 619 -24.03 32.60 -8.10
C ILE A 619 -22.77 32.29 -7.26
N LEU A 620 -22.54 31.02 -6.98
CA LEU A 620 -21.36 30.57 -6.27
C LEU A 620 -20.19 30.37 -7.23
N PHE A 621 -19.14 31.19 -7.10
CA PHE A 621 -17.89 31.08 -7.81
C PHE A 621 -16.85 30.37 -6.92
N SER A 622 -16.36 29.25 -7.39
CA SER A 622 -15.29 28.50 -6.72
C SER A 622 -13.97 28.66 -7.46
N SER A 623 -12.90 28.98 -6.72
CA SER A 623 -11.56 29.09 -7.24
C SER A 623 -10.54 28.57 -6.22
N TYR A 624 -9.29 28.48 -6.61
CA TYR A 624 -8.19 28.01 -5.78
C TYR A 624 -7.28 29.17 -5.42
N GLN A 625 -6.93 29.28 -4.14
CA GLN A 625 -6.07 30.35 -3.63
C GLN A 625 -5.02 29.78 -2.66
N LYS A 626 -3.91 30.46 -2.51
CA LYS A 626 -2.91 30.17 -1.49
C LYS A 626 -3.41 30.60 -0.11
N GLY A 627 -3.26 29.69 0.86
CA GLY A 627 -3.50 29.94 2.26
C GLY A 627 -2.27 30.53 2.96
N LYS A 628 -2.23 30.37 4.27
CA LYS A 628 -1.10 30.64 5.14
C LYS A 628 -0.61 29.31 5.74
N LYS A 629 0.36 29.38 6.62
CA LYS A 629 0.96 28.22 7.27
C LYS A 629 -0.06 27.36 8.02
N ASP A 630 -0.22 26.12 7.57
CA ASP A 630 -1.03 25.10 8.22
C ASP A 630 -0.17 24.17 9.10
N ILE A 631 -0.79 23.61 10.14
CA ILE A 631 -0.17 22.62 11.01
C ILE A 631 -1.10 21.41 11.12
N TYR A 632 -0.55 20.25 10.89
CA TYR A 632 -1.24 18.97 10.97
C TYR A 632 -0.45 18.02 11.87
N LEU A 633 -1.08 17.52 12.95
CA LEU A 633 -0.50 16.55 13.87
C LEU A 633 -1.45 15.37 14.00
N VAL A 634 -0.95 14.17 13.76
CA VAL A 634 -1.66 12.91 14.04
C VAL A 634 -0.83 12.09 15.03
N ALA A 635 -1.47 11.62 16.11
CA ALA A 635 -0.90 10.61 16.99
C ALA A 635 -1.77 9.35 16.92
N ALA A 636 -1.23 8.25 16.41
CA ALA A 636 -1.93 6.99 16.20
C ALA A 636 -1.38 5.90 17.14
N LEU A 637 -2.25 5.31 17.96
CA LEU A 637 -1.93 4.23 18.88
C LEU A 637 -2.64 2.94 18.43
N GLY A 638 -1.87 1.86 18.25
CA GLY A 638 -2.37 0.53 17.90
C GLY A 638 -2.06 -0.49 19.00
N ILE A 639 -3.12 -1.13 19.55
CA ILE A 639 -3.03 -2.09 20.64
C ILE A 639 -3.60 -3.43 20.17
N PRO A 640 -2.77 -4.46 19.90
CA PRO A 640 -3.25 -5.79 19.59
C PRO A 640 -3.61 -6.54 20.89
N VAL A 641 -4.77 -7.19 20.88
CA VAL A 641 -5.28 -8.04 21.94
C VAL A 641 -5.57 -9.41 21.36
N LYS A 642 -5.01 -10.46 21.96
CA LYS A 642 -5.30 -11.85 21.59
C LYS A 642 -6.13 -12.49 22.69
N ILE A 643 -7.32 -12.98 22.34
CA ILE A 643 -8.24 -13.63 23.26
C ILE A 643 -8.29 -15.12 22.90
N GLY A 644 -7.72 -15.94 23.76
CA GLY A 644 -7.51 -17.37 23.50
C GLY A 644 -6.67 -17.62 22.23
N LYS A 645 -6.90 -18.77 21.57
CA LYS A 645 -6.14 -19.17 20.36
C LYS A 645 -6.76 -18.69 19.05
N ARG A 646 -7.97 -18.15 19.05
CA ARG A 646 -8.80 -17.97 17.85
C ARG A 646 -9.18 -16.52 17.56
N LEU A 647 -9.29 -15.66 18.58
CA LEU A 647 -9.75 -14.29 18.40
C LEU A 647 -8.56 -13.32 18.52
N ASN A 648 -8.30 -12.59 17.46
CA ASN A 648 -7.35 -11.48 17.42
C ASN A 648 -8.14 -10.16 17.27
N VAL A 649 -7.87 -9.19 18.12
CA VAL A 649 -8.47 -7.87 18.11
C VAL A 649 -7.35 -6.83 18.04
N ARG A 650 -7.52 -5.78 17.27
CA ARG A 650 -6.63 -4.62 17.28
C ARG A 650 -7.44 -3.38 17.56
N LEU A 651 -7.18 -2.75 18.69
CA LEU A 651 -7.74 -1.45 19.05
C LEU A 651 -6.92 -0.35 18.40
N LYS A 652 -7.59 0.74 18.01
CA LYS A 652 -7.00 1.89 17.31
C LYS A 652 -7.53 3.18 17.89
N PHE A 653 -6.61 4.10 18.16
CA PHE A 653 -6.90 5.44 18.63
C PHE A 653 -6.07 6.40 17.78
N ASN A 654 -6.73 7.36 17.13
CA ASN A 654 -6.07 8.37 16.32
C ASN A 654 -6.49 9.74 16.81
N TYR A 655 -5.56 10.45 17.44
CA TYR A 655 -5.74 11.84 17.77
C TYR A 655 -5.26 12.70 16.61
N LEU A 656 -6.08 13.67 16.23
CA LEU A 656 -5.80 14.65 15.19
C LEU A 656 -5.83 16.05 15.82
N TYR A 657 -4.80 16.82 15.57
CA TYR A 657 -4.81 18.28 15.68
C TYR A 657 -4.57 18.88 14.31
N ASN A 658 -5.46 19.79 13.90
CA ASN A 658 -5.35 20.53 12.66
C ASN A 658 -5.50 22.03 12.95
N LYS A 659 -4.56 22.83 12.45
CA LYS A 659 -4.60 24.28 12.44
C LYS A 659 -4.57 24.72 10.99
N GLU A 660 -5.63 25.35 10.53
CA GLU A 660 -5.81 25.92 9.20
C GLU A 660 -5.86 27.45 9.28
N CYS A 661 -5.14 28.11 8.39
CA CYS A 661 -5.07 29.57 8.36
C CYS A 661 -5.27 30.08 6.93
N PHE A 662 -6.15 31.08 6.78
CA PHE A 662 -6.35 31.78 5.50
C PHE A 662 -6.72 33.24 5.77
N LEU A 663 -6.01 34.18 5.12
CA LEU A 663 -6.11 35.59 5.43
C LEU A 663 -5.91 35.82 6.95
N ASP A 664 -6.90 36.39 7.63
CA ASP A 664 -6.87 36.64 9.08
C ASP A 664 -7.67 35.60 9.88
N ASN A 665 -8.28 34.64 9.18
CA ASN A 665 -9.07 33.58 9.80
C ASN A 665 -8.18 32.39 10.19
N GLU A 666 -8.41 31.86 11.39
CA GLU A 666 -7.72 30.71 11.95
C GLU A 666 -8.75 29.72 12.53
N ASN A 667 -8.57 28.44 12.21
CA ASN A 667 -9.32 27.34 12.84
C ASN A 667 -8.36 26.36 13.51
N LYS A 668 -8.65 26.02 14.76
CA LYS A 668 -7.97 24.94 15.49
C LYS A 668 -8.96 23.84 15.78
N HIS A 669 -8.65 22.63 15.37
CA HIS A 669 -9.51 21.47 15.54
C HIS A 669 -8.78 20.31 16.20
N HIS A 670 -9.42 19.70 17.19
CA HIS A 670 -8.99 18.51 17.89
C HIS A 670 -10.00 17.41 17.70
N SER A 671 -9.54 16.19 17.40
CA SER A 671 -10.43 15.06 17.12
C SER A 671 -9.79 13.75 17.61
N LEU A 672 -10.57 12.90 18.25
CA LEU A 672 -10.14 11.56 18.64
C LEU A 672 -11.01 10.53 17.95
N SER A 673 -10.47 9.89 16.92
CA SER A 673 -11.10 8.76 16.22
C SER A 673 -10.73 7.47 16.90
N THR A 674 -11.70 6.58 17.07
CA THR A 674 -11.49 5.27 17.71
C THR A 674 -12.09 4.14 16.90
N GLY A 675 -11.57 2.95 17.05
CA GLY A 675 -12.14 1.78 16.39
C GLY A 675 -11.40 0.50 16.73
N TYR A 676 -11.89 -0.60 16.19
CA TYR A 676 -11.21 -1.87 16.28
C TYR A 676 -11.41 -2.71 15.03
N SER A 677 -10.49 -3.64 14.82
CA SER A 677 -10.61 -4.74 13.88
C SER A 677 -10.47 -6.05 14.63
N ALA A 678 -11.41 -6.97 14.44
CA ALA A 678 -11.41 -8.29 15.06
C ALA A 678 -11.41 -9.37 13.98
N SER A 679 -10.66 -10.46 14.22
CA SER A 679 -10.63 -11.64 13.35
C SER A 679 -10.75 -12.91 14.20
N LEU A 680 -11.84 -13.64 14.00
CA LEU A 680 -12.15 -14.90 14.68
C LEU A 680 -11.91 -16.07 13.72
N THR A 681 -10.91 -16.89 14.01
CA THR A 681 -10.62 -18.11 13.22
C THR A 681 -11.44 -19.27 13.79
N LEU A 682 -12.24 -19.89 12.93
CA LEU A 682 -13.10 -21.04 13.25
C LEU A 682 -12.54 -22.35 12.66
N PRO A 683 -12.98 -23.53 13.12
CA PRO A 683 -12.62 -24.81 12.50
C PRO A 683 -12.96 -24.87 11.01
N LYS A 684 -12.36 -25.83 10.30
CA LYS A 684 -12.59 -26.07 8.85
C LYS A 684 -12.29 -24.87 7.95
N ASN A 685 -11.33 -23.98 8.35
CA ASN A 685 -10.89 -22.78 7.60
C ASN A 685 -12.00 -21.73 7.38
N TYR A 686 -12.95 -21.61 8.30
CA TYR A 686 -13.82 -20.45 8.37
C TYR A 686 -13.15 -19.33 9.17
N ARG A 687 -13.43 -18.08 8.80
CA ARG A 687 -12.99 -16.88 9.50
C ARG A 687 -14.08 -15.81 9.45
N ILE A 688 -14.33 -15.18 10.59
CA ILE A 688 -15.19 -14.01 10.70
C ILE A 688 -14.29 -12.82 10.99
N ASP A 689 -14.38 -11.79 10.14
CA ASP A 689 -13.73 -10.50 10.33
C ASP A 689 -14.79 -9.45 10.63
N HIS A 690 -14.52 -8.58 11.60
CA HIS A 690 -15.40 -7.48 12.00
C HIS A 690 -14.59 -6.22 12.21
N ASP A 691 -15.06 -5.11 11.64
CA ASP A 691 -14.45 -3.79 11.77
C ASP A 691 -15.49 -2.78 12.26
N LEU A 692 -15.16 -2.04 13.31
CA LEU A 692 -15.91 -0.88 13.77
C LEU A 692 -14.98 0.31 13.84
N PHE A 693 -15.38 1.44 13.28
CA PHE A 693 -14.59 2.65 13.31
C PHE A 693 -15.50 3.88 13.46
N TYR A 694 -15.18 4.71 14.45
CA TYR A 694 -15.86 5.98 14.72
C TYR A 694 -14.91 7.14 14.48
N ARG A 695 -15.39 8.12 13.71
CA ARG A 695 -14.74 9.40 13.48
C ARG A 695 -15.69 10.50 13.94
N PRO A 696 -15.29 11.34 14.91
CA PRO A 696 -16.12 12.47 15.32
C PRO A 696 -16.21 13.52 14.21
N PRO A 697 -17.16 14.47 14.32
CA PRO A 697 -17.27 15.58 13.39
C PRO A 697 -15.98 16.37 13.29
N VAL A 698 -15.60 16.76 12.07
CA VAL A 698 -14.41 17.56 11.80
C VAL A 698 -14.84 19.00 11.52
N LYS A 699 -14.23 19.95 12.22
CA LYS A 699 -14.33 21.37 11.89
C LYS A 699 -13.19 21.76 10.98
N THR A 700 -13.48 22.48 9.93
CA THR A 700 -12.53 23.13 9.03
C THR A 700 -12.64 24.64 9.17
N LEU A 701 -11.76 25.39 8.51
CA LEU A 701 -11.77 26.85 8.59
C LEU A 701 -13.14 27.45 8.24
N TYR A 702 -13.80 26.89 7.23
CA TYR A 702 -15.07 27.39 6.71
C TYR A 702 -16.20 26.35 6.78
N GLY A 703 -16.12 25.39 7.70
CA GLY A 703 -17.19 24.42 7.73
C GLY A 703 -17.10 23.38 8.82
N LYS A 704 -18.05 22.46 8.78
CA LYS A 704 -18.13 21.30 9.67
C LYS A 704 -18.61 20.09 8.87
N ARG A 705 -17.85 18.99 8.93
CA ARG A 705 -18.23 17.71 8.35
C ARG A 705 -18.61 16.74 9.46
N THR A 706 -19.82 16.19 9.38
CA THR A 706 -20.28 15.16 10.31
C THR A 706 -20.10 13.78 9.68
N GLU A 707 -19.44 12.88 10.38
CA GLU A 707 -19.32 11.46 10.01
C GLU A 707 -19.91 10.59 11.13
N ARG A 708 -20.30 9.37 10.80
CA ARG A 708 -20.86 8.40 11.76
C ARG A 708 -20.00 7.14 11.82
N PRO A 709 -20.18 6.28 12.86
CA PRO A 709 -19.46 5.03 12.93
C PRO A 709 -19.79 4.13 11.74
N THR A 710 -18.78 3.50 11.16
CA THR A 710 -18.93 2.46 10.15
C THR A 710 -18.72 1.09 10.76
N CYS A 711 -19.55 0.11 10.39
CA CYS A 711 -19.50 -1.25 10.92
C CYS A 711 -19.60 -2.25 9.77
N ASN A 712 -18.58 -3.11 9.64
CA ASN A 712 -18.52 -4.13 8.58
C ASN A 712 -18.32 -5.51 9.20
N ILE A 713 -18.95 -6.53 8.63
CA ILE A 713 -18.73 -7.93 9.01
C ILE A 713 -18.51 -8.78 7.75
N SER A 714 -17.56 -9.71 7.84
CA SER A 714 -17.25 -10.64 6.73
C SER A 714 -17.18 -12.07 7.23
N LEU A 715 -17.78 -12.99 6.49
CA LEU A 715 -17.62 -14.44 6.65
C LEU A 715 -16.76 -14.95 5.49
N ASN A 716 -15.64 -15.56 5.80
CA ASN A 716 -14.69 -16.08 4.82
C ASN A 716 -14.55 -17.59 4.96
N LYS A 717 -14.48 -18.30 3.83
CA LYS A 717 -14.23 -19.74 3.74
C LYS A 717 -13.15 -20.01 2.71
N VAL A 718 -12.09 -20.69 3.13
CA VAL A 718 -10.99 -21.11 2.24
C VAL A 718 -11.02 -22.62 2.08
N PHE A 719 -10.83 -23.10 0.86
CA PHE A 719 -10.68 -24.52 0.46
C PHE A 719 -9.23 -24.74 -0.03
N PRO A 720 -8.26 -24.98 0.90
CA PRO A 720 -6.82 -24.91 0.55
C PRO A 720 -6.38 -25.98 -0.47
N LYS A 721 -7.06 -27.14 -0.51
CA LYS A 721 -6.73 -28.23 -1.43
C LYS A 721 -7.29 -27.99 -2.84
N GLN A 722 -8.51 -27.44 -2.91
CA GLN A 722 -9.21 -27.17 -4.17
C GLN A 722 -8.85 -25.80 -4.78
N GLY A 723 -8.25 -24.90 -4.02
CA GLY A 723 -7.87 -23.55 -4.45
C GLY A 723 -9.00 -22.51 -4.39
N TRP A 724 -10.21 -22.87 -3.94
CA TRP A 724 -11.33 -21.94 -3.84
C TRP A 724 -11.30 -21.11 -2.56
N ASN A 725 -11.76 -19.88 -2.68
CA ASN A 725 -12.07 -18.98 -1.55
C ASN A 725 -13.43 -18.31 -1.77
N LEU A 726 -14.23 -18.27 -0.73
CA LEU A 726 -15.55 -17.65 -0.73
C LEU A 726 -15.56 -16.58 0.38
N SER A 727 -16.15 -15.43 0.10
CA SER A 727 -16.33 -14.35 1.08
C SER A 727 -17.70 -13.71 0.93
N LEU A 728 -18.39 -13.57 2.03
CA LEU A 728 -19.63 -12.81 2.16
C LEU A 728 -19.34 -11.65 3.13
N THR A 729 -19.52 -10.41 2.67
CA THR A 729 -19.27 -9.21 3.48
C THR A 729 -20.51 -8.35 3.48
N VAL A 730 -20.92 -7.88 4.67
CA VAL A 730 -21.92 -6.82 4.82
C VAL A 730 -21.17 -5.56 5.20
N LEU A 731 -21.27 -4.52 4.36
CA LEU A 731 -20.71 -3.19 4.59
C LEU A 731 -21.73 -2.29 5.26
N ASP A 732 -21.24 -1.50 6.20
CA ASP A 732 -21.99 -0.44 6.89
C ASP A 732 -23.35 -0.93 7.40
N ILE A 733 -23.34 -1.95 8.27
CA ILE A 733 -24.54 -2.61 8.83
C ILE A 733 -25.54 -1.60 9.40
N PHE A 734 -25.05 -0.49 9.96
CA PHE A 734 -25.89 0.55 10.55
C PHE A 734 -26.35 1.60 9.51
N ASN A 735 -25.94 1.46 8.24
CA ASN A 735 -26.20 2.44 7.18
C ASN A 735 -25.82 3.87 7.61
N SER A 736 -24.73 4.01 8.33
CA SER A 736 -24.36 5.19 9.08
C SER A 736 -23.78 6.31 8.21
N VAL A 737 -23.24 5.97 7.03
CA VAL A 737 -22.64 6.94 6.09
C VAL A 737 -23.73 7.72 5.31
N ASN A 738 -24.99 7.28 5.38
CA ASN A 738 -26.13 7.93 4.70
C ASN A 738 -26.41 9.36 5.11
N SER A 739 -25.86 9.85 6.17
CA SER A 739 -26.13 11.18 6.68
C SER A 739 -24.87 12.03 6.80
N LYS A 740 -24.00 11.92 5.78
CA LYS A 740 -22.92 12.90 5.65
C LYS A 740 -23.56 14.28 5.50
N ARG A 741 -23.31 15.10 6.49
CA ARG A 741 -23.71 16.51 6.46
C ARG A 741 -22.45 17.35 6.43
N MET A 742 -22.41 18.27 5.48
CA MET A 742 -21.38 19.29 5.37
C MET A 742 -22.03 20.66 5.53
N ASP A 743 -21.63 21.39 6.53
CA ASP A 743 -22.01 22.77 6.76
C ASP A 743 -20.85 23.65 6.33
N THR A 744 -21.12 24.65 5.47
CA THR A 744 -20.15 25.65 5.01
C THR A 744 -20.57 27.01 5.52
N PHE A 745 -19.67 27.73 6.17
CA PHE A 745 -19.89 29.06 6.74
C PHE A 745 -19.00 30.06 6.01
N ARG A 746 -19.59 31.11 5.46
CA ARG A 746 -18.89 32.22 4.81
C ARG A 746 -19.49 33.51 5.32
N ASP A 747 -18.80 34.62 5.07
CA ASP A 747 -19.24 35.94 5.53
C ASP A 747 -20.55 36.38 4.80
N ASP A 748 -20.73 35.88 3.58
CA ASP A 748 -21.84 36.25 2.66
C ASP A 748 -22.92 35.18 2.52
N PHE A 749 -22.66 33.92 2.95
CA PHE A 749 -23.64 32.83 2.90
C PHE A 749 -23.36 31.72 3.92
N TYR A 750 -24.42 30.96 4.19
CA TYR A 750 -24.39 29.70 4.90
C TYR A 750 -24.96 28.59 4.03
N GLN A 751 -24.25 27.46 3.93
CA GLN A 751 -24.69 26.32 3.13
C GLN A 751 -24.71 25.04 3.92
N ILE A 752 -25.78 24.24 3.81
CA ILE A 752 -25.93 22.89 4.31
C ILE A 752 -26.01 21.93 3.12
N SER A 753 -25.10 20.98 3.02
CA SER A 753 -25.19 19.89 2.05
C SER A 753 -25.38 18.55 2.77
N LYS A 754 -26.40 17.81 2.37
CA LYS A 754 -26.75 16.49 2.90
C LYS A 754 -26.78 15.50 1.75
N GLY A 755 -25.86 14.51 1.78
CA GLY A 755 -25.94 13.36 0.88
C GLY A 755 -26.86 12.29 1.46
N THR A 756 -27.74 11.76 0.65
CA THR A 756 -28.64 10.65 0.99
C THR A 756 -28.29 9.45 0.09
N GLY A 757 -27.22 8.77 0.35
CA GLY A 757 -26.88 7.52 -0.35
C GLY A 757 -26.93 6.34 0.62
N ASN A 758 -27.39 5.17 0.21
CA ASN A 758 -27.44 3.98 1.06
C ASN A 758 -26.16 3.16 0.88
N ASN A 759 -25.30 3.13 1.91
CA ASN A 759 -24.04 2.37 1.90
C ASN A 759 -24.17 0.92 2.39
N LEU A 760 -25.30 0.56 2.99
CA LEU A 760 -25.57 -0.83 3.34
C LEU A 760 -25.49 -1.69 2.08
N SER A 761 -24.50 -2.55 2.00
CA SER A 761 -24.26 -3.36 0.83
C SER A 761 -23.79 -4.74 1.21
N VAL A 762 -24.22 -5.74 0.45
CA VAL A 762 -23.75 -7.11 0.55
C VAL A 762 -22.76 -7.38 -0.59
N ILE A 763 -21.61 -7.93 -0.26
CA ILE A 763 -20.59 -8.31 -1.22
C ILE A 763 -20.43 -9.82 -1.19
N LEU A 764 -20.65 -10.46 -2.32
CA LEU A 764 -20.33 -11.88 -2.53
C LEU A 764 -19.08 -11.97 -3.41
N ARG A 765 -18.09 -12.75 -2.97
CA ARG A 765 -16.87 -13.01 -3.73
C ARG A 765 -16.62 -14.50 -3.85
N VAL A 766 -16.22 -14.90 -5.07
CA VAL A 766 -15.76 -16.25 -5.39
C VAL A 766 -14.42 -16.11 -6.07
N GLY A 767 -13.39 -16.71 -5.48
CA GLY A 767 -12.03 -16.68 -6.01
C GLY A 767 -11.48 -18.08 -6.20
N TYR A 768 -10.62 -18.25 -7.18
CA TYR A 768 -9.93 -19.49 -7.51
C TYR A 768 -8.44 -19.27 -7.69
N ASN A 769 -7.63 -20.06 -6.97
CA ASN A 769 -6.16 -20.01 -7.02
C ASN A 769 -5.63 -21.35 -7.52
N PHE A 770 -4.98 -21.35 -8.66
CA PHE A 770 -4.32 -22.51 -9.22
C PHE A 770 -2.83 -22.30 -9.35
N ARG A 771 -2.04 -23.32 -9.06
CA ARG A 771 -0.58 -23.30 -9.14
C ARG A 771 -0.03 -24.58 -9.75
N TRP A 772 1.05 -24.42 -10.52
CA TRP A 772 1.78 -25.53 -11.09
C TRP A 772 3.29 -25.28 -11.01
N GLY A 773 4.07 -26.35 -11.06
CA GLY A 773 5.53 -26.30 -10.96
C GLY A 773 6.07 -26.00 -9.56
N LYS A 774 7.37 -25.79 -9.45
CA LYS A 774 8.04 -25.38 -8.21
C LYS A 774 7.86 -23.86 -8.03
N LYS A 775 7.63 -23.36 -6.81
CA LYS A 775 7.30 -21.95 -6.49
C LYS A 775 8.11 -20.92 -7.28
N SER A 776 7.48 -20.04 -8.06
CA SER A 776 8.03 -19.10 -9.04
C SER A 776 7.75 -17.62 -8.79
N MET A 777 8.64 -16.75 -9.26
CA MET A 777 8.42 -15.30 -9.41
C MET A 777 8.96 -14.77 -10.74
N VAL A 778 8.18 -13.90 -11.35
CA VAL A 778 8.62 -13.09 -12.47
C VAL A 778 8.99 -11.71 -11.93
N ARG A 779 10.20 -11.23 -12.22
CA ARG A 779 10.56 -9.82 -11.97
C ARG A 779 9.69 -8.94 -12.86
N ARG A 780 9.25 -7.81 -12.32
CA ARG A 780 8.32 -6.91 -12.99
C ARG A 780 8.90 -5.52 -13.12
N ALA A 781 8.55 -4.86 -14.22
CA ALA A 781 8.85 -3.45 -14.44
C ALA A 781 8.04 -2.58 -13.47
N THR A 782 8.68 -1.59 -12.86
CA THR A 782 8.01 -0.52 -12.12
C THR A 782 8.07 0.74 -12.95
N SER A 783 6.91 1.35 -13.24
CA SER A 783 6.89 2.60 -13.99
C SER A 783 7.45 3.74 -13.12
N GLY A 784 8.16 4.68 -13.77
CA GLY A 784 8.75 5.85 -13.12
C GLY A 784 7.87 7.11 -13.14
N ASN A 785 6.67 7.05 -13.74
CA ASN A 785 5.79 8.21 -13.98
C ASN A 785 4.63 8.29 -12.95
N GLY A 786 4.81 7.80 -11.73
CA GLY A 786 3.74 7.71 -10.74
C GLY A 786 3.20 9.06 -10.27
N GLU A 787 4.06 10.07 -10.09
CA GLU A 787 3.65 11.42 -9.69
C GLU A 787 2.80 12.06 -10.77
N GLU A 788 3.34 12.15 -11.95
CA GLU A 788 2.74 12.84 -13.10
C GLU A 788 1.41 12.17 -13.51
N SER A 789 1.37 10.84 -13.46
CA SER A 789 0.14 10.09 -13.75
C SER A 789 -0.97 10.34 -12.73
N GLY A 790 -0.63 10.64 -11.48
CA GLY A 790 -1.58 10.97 -10.42
C GLY A 790 -2.20 12.35 -10.56
N ARG A 791 -1.50 13.29 -11.25
CA ARG A 791 -1.98 14.67 -11.50
C ARG A 791 -2.82 14.81 -12.77
N VAL A 792 -2.78 13.79 -13.64
CA VAL A 792 -3.66 13.65 -14.80
C VAL A 792 -4.96 13.01 -14.34
N ALA A 793 -6.04 13.74 -14.37
CA ALA A 793 -7.41 13.42 -13.97
C ALA A 793 -7.64 12.09 -13.21
N SER A 794 -8.24 12.13 -12.06
CA SER A 794 -8.60 10.95 -11.24
C SER A 794 -9.49 9.97 -12.03
N GLU A 795 -9.18 8.68 -11.95
CA GLU A 795 -10.02 7.59 -12.47
C GLU A 795 -11.40 7.56 -11.83
#